data_369edcf195d9f3ccc0cc0c5b14514d18
#
_entry.id   369edcf195d9f3ccc0cc0c5b14514d18
#
_cell.length_a   1.000
_cell.length_b   1.000
_cell.length_c   1.000
_cell.angle_alpha   90.00
_cell.angle_beta   90.00
_cell.angle_gamma   90.00
#
_symmetry.space_group_name_H-M   'P 1'
#
loop_
_entity.id
_entity.type
_entity.pdbx_description
1 polymer ?
#
loop_
_entity_poly.entity_id
_entity_poly.type
_entity_poly.pdbx_seq_one_letter_code
_entity_poly.pdbx_strand_id
1 'polypeptide(L)'
;RSSAASDVDQRQSLAMADPVISLKTLLHEMTDRSALARWPENTYTCKQFSSYDRSSHNMTDKRAWFGNFDQGQFIRQEENGGRTEYVMMDAEGPGAIVRFWMTFSGINRGQGTLRIYIDNEEKPVIEGNVRDILSGQVLCGEPLSTSVPDEAPMEERGHNLYLPIPYAKRCKVTIESPDLKITPEGKIESKTIVYYAINYRTYTSPVKVISFSAKELKKNARLIAAVNKKLSEGTPGIDTPLAGRESTLNLAASLAPGESRSFTIDGSRAIRRLSMRIDADDRRQALRSTVLSIAFDGELTVWAPVGEFFGVGYYPVATGTWYTRAVQDDVMSAWWVMPFERNCTITLTNYGEQPVEISKAAAVSGKWQWDERSMHFGTTWQQFTHIHARGDEFAQDLTFADLKGRGVYVGDAVTVYNPNLGWWGEGDEKVYVDGETFPSHFGTGTEDYYGYAWGRYEPWINHPFVAQPIGDGCYAHIGLAQNTRVRSLDAIPFTRSLRFDMELFDWSNIHLNYAPITFWYMLPGGEIQPKPFVSDVRERVANQPSDIFGSGMSLVVEGEVMQPRPGHMGSVELQTNFHPLWSEGMQLYWKEFKPGDKLSLVFDSEVEGTYYAKIQFTVAPDYGTFALRVNDKVITPEVSLTNGEVSLLLVNLGRVNLKKGKNELQIESIALAPGHDTGFFGIDKLTLRK
;
A
#
# COMPACT_ATOMS: atom_id res chain seq x y z
N ARG A 1 28.96 25.85 65.87
CA ARG A 1 27.66 25.18 65.72
C ARG A 1 27.03 25.68 64.42
N SER A 2 27.13 24.89 63.43
CA SER A 2 26.74 25.14 62.06
C SER A 2 25.30 24.68 61.85
N SER A 3 24.49 25.53 61.28
CA SER A 3 23.23 25.15 60.68
C SER A 3 23.38 25.21 59.14
N ALA A 4 23.37 24.07 58.53
CA ALA A 4 23.27 23.94 57.05
C ALA A 4 21.82 24.20 56.67
N ALA A 5 21.58 25.25 55.91
CA ALA A 5 20.33 25.48 55.22
C ALA A 5 20.36 24.69 53.91
N SER A 6 19.35 23.87 53.70
CA SER A 6 19.12 23.13 52.50
C SER A 6 18.63 24.07 51.38
N ASP A 7 19.47 24.30 50.37
CA ASP A 7 19.03 24.87 49.10
C ASP A 7 18.24 23.81 48.35
N VAL A 8 16.93 23.93 48.41
CA VAL A 8 16.01 23.23 47.52
C VAL A 8 16.06 23.96 46.17
N ASP A 9 16.74 23.37 45.22
CA ASP A 9 16.83 23.79 43.84
C ASP A 9 15.42 23.78 43.20
N GLN A 10 14.75 24.93 43.25
CA GLN A 10 13.53 25.16 42.49
C GLN A 10 13.91 25.30 41.01
N ARG A 11 14.12 24.19 40.31
CA ARG A 11 14.03 24.17 38.88
C ARG A 11 12.57 24.36 38.49
N GLN A 12 12.17 25.60 38.28
CA GLN A 12 10.98 25.90 37.51
C GLN A 12 11.18 25.27 36.11
N SER A 13 10.51 24.14 35.85
CA SER A 13 10.32 23.67 34.49
C SER A 13 9.54 24.77 33.78
N LEU A 14 10.21 25.55 32.96
CA LEU A 14 9.55 26.35 31.94
C LEU A 14 8.69 25.37 31.12
N ALA A 15 7.39 25.37 31.37
CA ALA A 15 6.46 24.65 30.55
C ALA A 15 6.63 25.19 29.13
N MET A 16 7.24 24.38 28.23
CA MET A 16 7.32 24.75 26.84
C MET A 16 5.89 24.87 26.30
N ALA A 17 5.62 25.97 25.60
CA ALA A 17 4.31 26.15 24.96
C ALA A 17 4.03 24.99 24.00
N ASP A 18 2.78 24.50 24.00
CA ASP A 18 2.36 23.44 23.09
C ASP A 18 2.70 23.79 21.63
N PRO A 19 3.20 22.81 20.85
CA PRO A 19 3.49 23.01 19.44
C PRO A 19 2.25 23.48 18.68
N VAL A 20 2.46 24.39 17.71
CA VAL A 20 1.36 24.97 16.94
C VAL A 20 1.15 24.18 15.64
N ILE A 21 -0.05 23.66 15.48
CA ILE A 21 -0.54 23.09 14.23
C ILE A 21 -1.43 24.12 13.54
N SER A 22 -1.13 24.41 12.28
CA SER A 22 -1.85 25.41 11.49
C SER A 22 -1.77 25.07 9.99
N LEU A 23 -2.57 25.73 9.18
CA LEU A 23 -2.43 25.65 7.72
C LEU A 23 -0.98 25.89 7.27
N LYS A 24 -0.32 26.89 7.85
CA LYS A 24 1.08 27.21 7.56
C LYS A 24 2.03 26.06 7.89
N THR A 25 1.96 25.53 9.11
CA THR A 25 2.89 24.46 9.55
C THR A 25 2.69 23.17 8.77
N LEU A 26 1.44 22.82 8.47
CA LEU A 26 1.10 21.63 7.67
C LEU A 26 1.56 21.77 6.22
N LEU A 27 1.45 22.94 5.61
CA LEU A 27 1.97 23.18 4.25
C LEU A 27 3.51 23.06 4.18
N HIS A 28 4.23 23.49 5.20
CA HIS A 28 5.67 23.28 5.29
C HIS A 28 6.01 21.80 5.49
N GLU A 29 5.31 21.10 6.36
CA GLU A 29 5.48 19.65 6.58
C GLU A 29 5.26 18.88 5.28
N MET A 30 4.20 19.19 4.52
CA MET A 30 3.86 18.52 3.26
C MET A 30 5.01 18.49 2.27
N THR A 31 5.81 19.53 2.21
CA THR A 31 6.92 19.68 1.26
C THR A 31 8.30 19.42 1.85
N ASP A 32 8.36 18.88 3.05
CA ASP A 32 9.60 18.42 3.69
C ASP A 32 9.70 16.88 3.56
N ARG A 33 10.50 16.41 2.60
CA ARG A 33 10.71 14.97 2.38
C ARG A 33 11.38 14.28 3.57
N SER A 34 12.09 15.01 4.42
CA SER A 34 12.76 14.45 5.60
C SER A 34 11.82 14.25 6.80
N ALA A 35 10.66 14.89 6.81
CA ALA A 35 9.71 14.81 7.91
C ALA A 35 9.24 13.37 8.18
N LEU A 36 9.03 12.57 7.14
CA LEU A 36 8.57 11.19 7.26
C LEU A 36 9.67 10.20 7.73
N ALA A 37 10.93 10.59 7.66
CA ALA A 37 12.07 9.77 8.06
C ALA A 37 12.33 9.77 9.60
N ARG A 38 11.53 10.50 10.35
CA ARG A 38 11.51 10.53 11.82
C ARG A 38 10.12 10.22 12.33
N TRP A 39 10.03 9.46 13.40
CA TRP A 39 8.79 9.33 14.16
C TRP A 39 8.24 10.71 14.51
N PRO A 40 6.93 11.00 14.25
CA PRO A 40 6.36 12.32 14.46
C PRO A 40 6.57 12.83 15.89
N GLU A 41 7.06 14.05 16.03
CA GLU A 41 7.17 14.72 17.32
C GLU A 41 5.79 15.02 17.90
N ASN A 42 4.92 15.57 17.07
CA ASN A 42 3.51 15.74 17.37
C ASN A 42 2.78 14.48 16.91
N THR A 43 2.58 13.53 17.81
CA THR A 43 1.98 12.24 17.47
C THR A 43 0.51 12.37 17.08
N TYR A 44 0.10 11.58 16.12
CA TYR A 44 -1.26 11.57 15.60
C TYR A 44 -1.64 10.17 15.08
N THR A 45 -2.94 9.94 14.96
CA THR A 45 -3.49 8.85 14.16
C THR A 45 -3.96 9.41 12.81
N CYS A 46 -3.85 8.61 11.75
CA CYS A 46 -4.47 8.90 10.47
C CYS A 46 -5.54 7.85 10.17
N LYS A 47 -6.76 8.30 9.96
CA LYS A 47 -7.93 7.44 9.67
C LYS A 47 -8.70 7.96 8.47
N GLN A 48 -9.71 7.21 8.03
CA GLN A 48 -10.52 7.55 6.87
C GLN A 48 -12.00 7.43 7.16
N PHE A 49 -12.77 8.43 6.74
CA PHE A 49 -14.18 8.27 6.46
C PHE A 49 -14.38 8.03 4.97
N SER A 50 -15.23 7.10 4.61
CA SER A 50 -15.53 6.80 3.20
C SER A 50 -16.96 6.33 3.02
N SER A 51 -17.39 6.27 1.78
CA SER A 51 -18.69 5.71 1.41
C SER A 51 -18.67 4.20 1.22
N TYR A 52 -17.73 3.47 1.84
CA TYR A 52 -17.65 2.01 1.72
C TYR A 52 -18.99 1.34 2.03
N ASP A 53 -19.28 0.23 1.39
CA ASP A 53 -20.51 -0.52 1.61
C ASP A 53 -20.63 -1.02 3.05
N ARG A 54 -21.60 -0.50 3.81
CA ARG A 54 -21.82 -0.85 5.22
C ARG A 54 -22.27 -2.29 5.44
N SER A 55 -22.59 -3.03 4.38
CA SER A 55 -22.79 -4.48 4.46
C SER A 55 -21.48 -5.22 4.73
N SER A 56 -20.34 -4.62 4.44
CA SER A 56 -19.00 -5.11 4.77
C SER A 56 -18.70 -4.86 6.26
N HIS A 57 -19.14 -5.75 7.14
CA HIS A 57 -19.03 -5.60 8.59
C HIS A 57 -18.56 -6.85 9.32
N ASN A 58 -18.47 -7.98 8.64
CA ASN A 58 -18.09 -9.25 9.25
C ASN A 58 -17.11 -10.04 8.36
N MET A 59 -15.82 -9.97 8.69
CA MET A 59 -14.78 -10.68 7.94
C MET A 59 -14.85 -12.22 8.03
N THR A 60 -15.70 -12.76 8.90
CA THR A 60 -15.93 -14.21 8.97
C THR A 60 -17.00 -14.72 8.00
N ASP A 61 -17.61 -13.84 7.22
CA ASP A 61 -18.59 -14.18 6.19
C ASP A 61 -18.29 -13.39 4.91
N LYS A 62 -17.83 -14.06 3.86
CA LYS A 62 -17.51 -13.45 2.57
C LYS A 62 -18.62 -12.55 2.03
N ARG A 63 -19.90 -12.94 2.23
CA ARG A 63 -21.06 -12.16 1.77
C ARG A 63 -21.25 -10.87 2.56
N ALA A 64 -20.75 -10.83 3.77
CA ALA A 64 -20.78 -9.66 4.65
C ALA A 64 -19.41 -8.99 4.81
N TRP A 65 -18.47 -9.24 3.87
CA TRP A 65 -17.14 -8.65 3.89
C TRP A 65 -16.74 -7.97 2.57
N PHE A 66 -17.14 -8.53 1.45
CA PHE A 66 -16.83 -8.02 0.11
C PHE A 66 -18.04 -7.33 -0.52
N GLY A 67 -18.70 -6.45 0.23
CA GLY A 67 -19.75 -5.59 -0.30
C GLY A 67 -19.17 -4.55 -1.26
N ASN A 68 -19.88 -4.24 -2.35
CA ASN A 68 -19.42 -3.29 -3.35
C ASN A 68 -20.57 -2.37 -3.82
N PHE A 69 -21.39 -1.92 -2.87
CA PHE A 69 -22.39 -0.86 -3.09
C PHE A 69 -21.99 0.38 -2.31
N ASP A 70 -20.87 0.98 -2.70
CA ASP A 70 -20.20 2.08 -2.01
C ASP A 70 -20.88 3.44 -2.24
N GLN A 71 -21.90 3.47 -3.05
CA GLN A 71 -22.64 4.68 -3.36
C GLN A 71 -23.64 5.06 -2.28
N GLY A 72 -23.67 6.33 -1.94
CA GLY A 72 -24.70 6.88 -1.07
C GLY A 72 -24.65 6.42 0.38
N GLN A 73 -23.49 5.95 0.83
CA GLN A 73 -23.25 5.56 2.21
C GLN A 73 -22.82 6.77 3.03
N PHE A 74 -23.62 7.19 3.98
CA PHE A 74 -23.37 8.35 4.85
C PHE A 74 -23.44 7.95 6.32
N ILE A 75 -22.85 8.77 7.18
CA ILE A 75 -22.93 8.57 8.64
C ILE A 75 -24.35 8.76 9.12
N ARG A 76 -25.02 9.81 8.64
CA ARG A 76 -26.41 10.19 8.93
C ARG A 76 -26.89 11.32 8.03
N GLN A 77 -28.15 11.58 8.10
CA GLN A 77 -28.84 12.71 7.48
C GLN A 77 -29.19 13.74 8.57
N GLU A 78 -29.05 15.02 8.26
CA GLU A 78 -29.41 16.12 9.14
C GLU A 78 -30.31 17.13 8.42
N GLU A 79 -31.31 17.66 9.12
CA GLU A 79 -32.11 18.79 8.66
C GLU A 79 -31.50 20.09 9.21
N ASN A 80 -31.11 20.99 8.32
CA ASN A 80 -30.46 22.23 8.69
C ASN A 80 -31.03 23.42 7.88
N GLY A 81 -31.85 24.24 8.54
CA GLY A 81 -32.43 25.45 7.92
C GLY A 81 -33.30 25.15 6.68
N GLY A 82 -34.04 24.07 6.70
CA GLY A 82 -34.94 23.66 5.61
C GLY A 82 -34.26 22.93 4.44
N ARG A 83 -33.02 22.52 4.61
CA ARG A 83 -32.28 21.68 3.66
C ARG A 83 -31.83 20.39 4.32
N THR A 84 -31.74 19.33 3.56
CA THR A 84 -31.21 18.03 3.99
C THR A 84 -29.72 17.94 3.68
N GLU A 85 -28.90 17.74 4.70
CA GLU A 85 -27.46 17.55 4.60
C GLU A 85 -27.09 16.10 4.93
N TYR A 86 -26.27 15.48 4.09
CA TYR A 86 -25.75 14.13 4.30
C TYR A 86 -24.33 14.22 4.86
N VAL A 87 -24.12 13.63 6.04
CA VAL A 87 -22.85 13.73 6.77
C VAL A 87 -21.89 12.67 6.26
N MET A 88 -20.76 13.11 5.70
CA MET A 88 -19.68 12.26 5.21
C MET A 88 -18.58 12.05 6.24
N MET A 89 -18.30 13.04 7.07
CA MET A 89 -17.30 13.00 8.14
C MET A 89 -17.82 13.74 9.35
N ASP A 90 -17.52 13.21 10.53
CA ASP A 90 -17.74 13.88 11.82
C ASP A 90 -16.68 13.39 12.80
N ALA A 91 -15.66 14.21 13.04
CA ALA A 91 -14.51 13.86 13.88
C ALA A 91 -14.25 14.88 14.95
N GLU A 92 -13.98 14.41 16.17
CA GLU A 92 -13.48 15.24 17.25
C GLU A 92 -11.99 15.55 17.03
N GLY A 93 -11.57 16.75 17.48
CA GLY A 93 -10.20 17.24 17.40
C GLY A 93 -9.45 17.13 18.72
N PRO A 94 -8.21 17.67 18.73
CA PRO A 94 -7.58 18.43 17.67
C PRO A 94 -7.16 17.58 16.47
N GLY A 95 -7.36 18.09 15.26
CA GLY A 95 -7.08 17.31 14.05
C GLY A 95 -6.93 18.15 12.79
N ALA A 96 -6.82 17.47 11.65
CA ALA A 96 -6.83 18.08 10.32
C ALA A 96 -7.32 17.10 9.26
N ILE A 97 -8.16 17.56 8.31
CA ILE A 97 -8.33 16.85 7.04
C ILE A 97 -7.02 17.01 6.27
N VAL A 98 -6.51 15.92 5.71
CA VAL A 98 -5.20 15.89 5.01
C VAL A 98 -5.29 15.37 3.58
N ARG A 99 -6.38 14.70 3.22
CA ARG A 99 -6.75 14.34 1.85
C ARG A 99 -8.26 14.18 1.77
N PHE A 100 -8.85 14.65 0.69
CA PHE A 100 -10.26 14.49 0.42
C PHE A 100 -10.46 14.14 -1.07
N TRP A 101 -11.00 12.96 -1.33
CA TRP A 101 -11.29 12.46 -2.67
C TRP A 101 -12.80 12.26 -2.84
N MET A 102 -13.34 12.58 -4.03
CA MET A 102 -14.71 12.29 -4.41
C MET A 102 -14.82 11.99 -5.90
N THR A 103 -15.85 11.21 -6.24
CA THR A 103 -16.37 11.08 -7.59
C THR A 103 -17.89 10.91 -7.56
N PHE A 104 -18.50 10.98 -8.73
CA PHE A 104 -19.96 11.03 -8.85
C PHE A 104 -20.44 10.17 -10.02
N SER A 105 -21.65 9.60 -9.88
CA SER A 105 -22.38 9.00 -10.99
C SER A 105 -23.81 9.54 -11.10
N GLY A 106 -24.58 9.01 -12.05
CA GLY A 106 -25.95 9.45 -12.27
C GLY A 106 -26.09 10.63 -13.24
N ILE A 107 -27.27 11.24 -13.30
CA ILE A 107 -27.59 12.24 -14.32
C ILE A 107 -26.91 13.60 -14.02
N ASN A 108 -26.85 13.99 -12.75
CA ASN A 108 -26.33 15.27 -12.30
C ASN A 108 -24.99 15.12 -11.60
N ARG A 109 -24.03 14.52 -12.26
CA ARG A 109 -22.68 14.23 -11.73
C ARG A 109 -21.97 15.49 -11.22
N GLY A 110 -21.54 15.49 -9.97
CA GLY A 110 -20.81 16.59 -9.35
C GLY A 110 -21.66 17.85 -9.07
N GLN A 111 -22.97 17.74 -9.07
CA GLN A 111 -23.86 18.79 -8.59
C GLN A 111 -24.14 18.59 -7.11
N GLY A 112 -23.96 19.65 -6.35
CA GLY A 112 -24.19 19.64 -4.92
C GLY A 112 -23.38 20.70 -4.21
N THR A 113 -23.79 21.01 -2.99
CA THR A 113 -23.11 21.95 -2.09
C THR A 113 -22.35 21.17 -1.05
N LEU A 114 -21.03 21.32 -1.07
CA LEU A 114 -20.13 20.83 -0.01
C LEU A 114 -20.08 21.86 1.11
N ARG A 115 -20.20 21.40 2.37
CA ARG A 115 -20.00 22.24 3.56
C ARG A 115 -19.04 21.58 4.53
N ILE A 116 -18.12 22.39 5.06
CA ILE A 116 -17.22 21.99 6.11
C ILE A 116 -17.44 22.90 7.32
N TYR A 117 -17.85 22.30 8.43
CA TYR A 117 -18.10 22.96 9.70
C TYR A 117 -16.95 22.66 10.65
N ILE A 118 -16.42 23.67 11.33
CA ILE A 118 -15.28 23.53 12.24
C ILE A 118 -15.64 24.06 13.62
N ASP A 119 -15.18 23.37 14.66
CA ASP A 119 -15.21 23.77 16.06
C ASP A 119 -16.63 24.03 16.62
N ASN A 120 -17.61 23.30 16.12
CA ASN A 120 -19.03 23.41 16.47
C ASN A 120 -19.70 24.74 16.08
N GLU A 121 -19.11 25.48 15.14
CA GLU A 121 -19.74 26.66 14.59
C GLU A 121 -20.96 26.28 13.72
N GLU A 122 -22.01 27.09 13.80
CA GLU A 122 -23.23 26.86 13.02
C GLU A 122 -23.04 27.17 11.51
N LYS A 123 -22.09 28.05 11.19
CA LYS A 123 -21.77 28.44 9.83
C LYS A 123 -20.57 27.63 9.31
N PRO A 124 -20.67 27.08 8.09
CA PRO A 124 -19.53 26.38 7.51
C PRO A 124 -18.41 27.37 7.18
N VAL A 125 -17.15 26.91 7.34
CA VAL A 125 -15.95 27.66 6.96
C VAL A 125 -15.65 27.52 5.46
N ILE A 126 -16.13 26.45 4.84
CA ILE A 126 -16.12 26.21 3.40
C ILE A 126 -17.53 25.84 2.98
N GLU A 127 -18.03 26.52 1.96
CA GLU A 127 -19.33 26.23 1.35
C GLU A 127 -19.28 26.57 -0.14
N GLY A 128 -19.76 25.69 -0.98
CA GLY A 128 -19.83 25.92 -2.42
C GLY A 128 -20.07 24.65 -3.23
N ASN A 129 -20.07 24.79 -4.54
CA ASN A 129 -20.20 23.64 -5.42
C ASN A 129 -19.05 22.64 -5.14
N VAL A 130 -19.40 21.39 -4.90
CA VAL A 130 -18.47 20.37 -4.48
C VAL A 130 -17.33 20.15 -5.48
N ARG A 131 -17.64 20.11 -6.76
CA ARG A 131 -16.64 19.90 -7.80
C ARG A 131 -15.71 21.10 -7.94
N ASP A 132 -16.21 22.32 -7.86
CA ASP A 132 -15.40 23.53 -7.94
C ASP A 132 -14.42 23.64 -6.77
N ILE A 133 -14.83 23.22 -5.58
CA ILE A 133 -13.96 23.16 -4.39
C ILE A 133 -12.85 22.12 -4.58
N LEU A 134 -13.20 20.93 -5.07
CA LEU A 134 -12.25 19.82 -5.18
C LEU A 134 -11.38 19.87 -6.44
N SER A 135 -11.79 20.59 -7.48
CA SER A 135 -11.09 20.64 -8.77
C SER A 135 -10.08 21.77 -8.94
N GLY A 136 -9.77 22.51 -7.89
CA GLY A 136 -8.78 23.59 -7.90
C GLY A 136 -9.27 24.96 -8.32
N GLN A 137 -10.49 25.10 -8.76
CA GLN A 137 -10.99 26.35 -9.33
C GLN A 137 -11.25 27.46 -8.29
N VAL A 138 -11.60 27.10 -7.07
CA VAL A 138 -12.12 28.03 -6.06
C VAL A 138 -11.23 28.18 -4.84
N LEU A 139 -10.65 27.10 -4.32
CA LEU A 139 -10.07 27.09 -2.97
C LEU A 139 -8.57 27.37 -2.93
N CYS A 140 -7.76 26.62 -3.67
CA CYS A 140 -6.30 26.69 -3.52
C CYS A 140 -5.49 26.49 -4.81
N GLY A 141 -6.10 26.15 -5.92
CA GLY A 141 -5.42 25.85 -7.17
C GLY A 141 -4.73 24.49 -7.20
N GLU A 142 -4.22 24.15 -8.38
CA GLU A 142 -3.51 22.88 -8.60
C GLU A 142 -2.04 22.95 -8.18
N PRO A 143 -1.48 21.81 -7.71
CA PRO A 143 -2.07 20.48 -7.57
C PRO A 143 -2.65 20.20 -6.18
N LEU A 144 -2.73 21.18 -5.27
CA LEU A 144 -3.35 20.99 -3.95
C LEU A 144 -4.85 20.65 -4.07
N SER A 145 -5.46 21.04 -5.17
CA SER A 145 -6.83 20.66 -5.53
C SER A 145 -6.85 20.36 -7.01
N THR A 146 -7.13 19.12 -7.40
CA THR A 146 -7.01 18.67 -8.78
C THR A 146 -7.91 17.50 -9.11
N SER A 147 -8.14 17.27 -10.39
CA SER A 147 -8.99 16.19 -10.89
C SER A 147 -8.24 15.38 -11.94
N VAL A 148 -8.12 14.08 -11.74
CA VAL A 148 -7.36 13.18 -12.62
C VAL A 148 -8.23 12.05 -13.18
N PRO A 149 -7.93 11.54 -14.40
CA PRO A 149 -6.91 11.98 -15.37
C PRO A 149 -7.29 13.30 -16.06
N ASP A 150 -6.28 14.09 -16.44
CA ASP A 150 -6.53 15.43 -17.05
C ASP A 150 -7.25 15.37 -18.38
N GLU A 151 -7.07 14.29 -19.15
CA GLU A 151 -7.68 14.10 -20.47
C GLU A 151 -9.08 13.48 -20.42
N ALA A 152 -9.49 12.93 -19.26
CA ALA A 152 -10.86 12.40 -19.11
C ALA A 152 -11.90 13.53 -19.04
N PRO A 153 -13.18 13.26 -19.40
CA PRO A 153 -14.26 14.19 -19.10
C PRO A 153 -14.30 14.54 -17.62
N MET A 154 -14.52 15.83 -17.29
CA MET A 154 -14.46 16.32 -15.90
C MET A 154 -15.37 15.54 -14.95
N GLU A 155 -16.54 15.14 -15.40
CA GLU A 155 -17.52 14.35 -14.63
C GLU A 155 -17.13 12.88 -14.39
N GLU A 156 -16.09 12.42 -15.07
CA GLU A 156 -15.56 11.04 -14.94
C GLU A 156 -14.19 10.99 -14.28
N ARG A 157 -13.75 12.09 -13.68
CA ARG A 157 -12.48 12.16 -12.95
C ARG A 157 -12.65 11.83 -11.47
N GLY A 158 -11.57 11.45 -10.84
CA GLY A 158 -11.44 11.54 -9.39
C GLY A 158 -11.02 12.95 -8.99
N HIS A 159 -11.76 13.56 -8.06
CA HIS A 159 -11.52 14.92 -7.59
C HIS A 159 -10.80 14.87 -6.26
N ASN A 160 -9.62 15.50 -6.17
CA ASN A 160 -8.72 15.40 -5.01
C ASN A 160 -8.45 16.78 -4.42
N LEU A 161 -8.57 16.89 -3.10
CA LEU A 161 -8.15 18.05 -2.31
C LEU A 161 -7.09 17.61 -1.30
N TYR A 162 -5.89 18.19 -1.41
CA TYR A 162 -4.76 17.96 -0.50
C TYR A 162 -4.47 19.17 0.40
N LEU A 163 -5.15 20.30 0.21
CA LEU A 163 -5.06 21.43 1.12
C LEU A 163 -5.44 20.98 2.53
N PRO A 164 -4.55 21.08 3.53
CA PRO A 164 -4.91 20.66 4.87
C PRO A 164 -5.92 21.60 5.52
N ILE A 165 -6.86 21.03 6.26
CA ILE A 165 -7.93 21.77 6.95
C ILE A 165 -7.84 21.45 8.44
N PRO A 166 -7.01 22.18 9.22
CA PRO A 166 -6.86 21.98 10.65
C PRO A 166 -8.09 22.47 11.42
N TYR A 167 -8.43 21.76 12.50
CA TYR A 167 -9.51 22.09 13.41
C TYR A 167 -9.11 21.80 14.87
N ALA A 168 -9.52 22.68 15.80
CA ALA A 168 -9.13 22.56 17.21
C ALA A 168 -10.03 21.61 17.99
N LYS A 169 -11.33 21.56 17.70
CA LYS A 169 -12.32 20.83 18.50
C LYS A 169 -13.07 19.76 17.70
N ARG A 170 -13.54 20.08 16.52
CA ARG A 170 -14.38 19.19 15.70
C ARG A 170 -14.39 19.62 14.25
N CYS A 171 -14.52 18.65 13.34
CA CYS A 171 -14.75 18.87 11.93
C CYS A 171 -15.90 18.00 11.45
N LYS A 172 -16.92 18.63 10.84
CA LYS A 172 -18.03 17.94 10.19
C LYS A 172 -18.11 18.33 8.72
N VAL A 173 -18.19 17.33 7.84
CA VAL A 173 -18.28 17.51 6.38
C VAL A 173 -19.61 16.96 5.92
N THR A 174 -20.35 17.78 5.17
CA THR A 174 -21.67 17.42 4.63
C THR A 174 -21.75 17.70 3.14
N ILE A 175 -22.65 17.00 2.46
CA ILE A 175 -23.07 17.29 1.10
C ILE A 175 -24.59 17.44 1.05
N GLU A 176 -25.04 18.40 0.26
CA GLU A 176 -26.44 18.62 -0.10
C GLU A 176 -26.58 18.63 -1.60
N SER A 177 -27.56 17.92 -2.12
CA SER A 177 -27.96 18.00 -3.52
C SER A 177 -29.47 17.79 -3.64
N PRO A 178 -30.18 18.58 -4.46
CA PRO A 178 -31.61 18.39 -4.68
C PRO A 178 -31.97 17.02 -5.23
N ASP A 179 -31.02 16.39 -5.94
CA ASP A 179 -31.17 15.09 -6.57
C ASP A 179 -30.66 13.94 -5.69
N LEU A 180 -30.07 14.22 -4.53
CA LEU A 180 -29.61 13.22 -3.58
C LEU A 180 -30.75 12.93 -2.58
N LYS A 181 -31.26 11.71 -2.62
CA LYS A 181 -32.33 11.27 -1.74
C LYS A 181 -32.08 9.83 -1.31
N ILE A 182 -32.05 9.65 -0.01
CA ILE A 182 -31.89 8.33 0.62
C ILE A 182 -33.07 8.11 1.54
N THR A 183 -33.72 6.95 1.41
CA THR A 183 -34.82 6.57 2.31
C THR A 183 -34.33 6.24 3.70
N PRO A 184 -35.18 6.24 4.74
CA PRO A 184 -34.82 5.82 6.08
C PRO A 184 -34.22 4.40 6.13
N GLU A 185 -34.61 3.54 5.21
CA GLU A 185 -34.11 2.17 5.07
C GLU A 185 -32.76 2.10 4.31
N GLY A 186 -32.16 3.25 3.95
CA GLY A 186 -30.88 3.34 3.25
C GLY A 186 -30.95 3.12 1.74
N LYS A 187 -32.15 3.08 1.15
CA LYS A 187 -32.29 2.95 -0.31
C LYS A 187 -32.04 4.29 -0.99
N ILE A 188 -31.17 4.28 -1.99
CA ILE A 188 -30.90 5.44 -2.83
C ILE A 188 -32.02 5.59 -3.86
N GLU A 189 -32.72 6.71 -3.81
CA GLU A 189 -33.73 7.13 -4.80
C GLU A 189 -33.24 8.32 -5.62
N SER A 190 -31.94 8.54 -5.64
CA SER A 190 -31.32 9.72 -6.21
C SER A 190 -30.98 9.56 -7.69
N LYS A 191 -30.92 10.68 -8.39
CA LYS A 191 -30.29 10.79 -9.71
C LYS A 191 -28.80 11.14 -9.63
N THR A 192 -28.33 11.60 -8.48
CA THR A 192 -26.93 11.85 -8.17
C THR A 192 -26.44 10.82 -7.16
N ILE A 193 -25.33 10.18 -7.46
CA ILE A 193 -24.68 9.18 -6.61
C ILE A 193 -23.30 9.70 -6.23
N VAL A 194 -22.92 9.54 -4.97
CA VAL A 194 -21.72 10.13 -4.37
C VAL A 194 -20.83 9.06 -3.82
N TYR A 195 -19.55 9.11 -4.17
CA TYR A 195 -18.46 8.32 -3.60
C TYR A 195 -17.45 9.27 -2.96
N TYR A 196 -16.95 8.94 -1.78
CA TYR A 196 -15.96 9.76 -1.08
C TYR A 196 -15.01 8.96 -0.21
N ALA A 197 -13.81 9.53 -0.04
CA ALA A 197 -12.82 9.11 0.94
C ALA A 197 -12.14 10.35 1.54
N ILE A 198 -12.19 10.49 2.86
CA ILE A 198 -11.65 11.64 3.60
C ILE A 198 -10.64 11.11 4.61
N ASN A 199 -9.36 11.38 4.37
CA ASN A 199 -8.29 11.06 5.31
C ASN A 199 -8.07 12.23 6.26
N TYR A 200 -7.98 11.92 7.56
CA TYR A 200 -7.81 12.93 8.59
C TYR A 200 -6.87 12.47 9.69
N ARG A 201 -6.16 13.45 10.27
CA ARG A 201 -5.34 13.26 11.45
C ARG A 201 -6.13 13.61 12.71
N THR A 202 -5.88 12.86 13.79
CA THR A 202 -6.25 13.24 15.15
C THR A 202 -4.98 13.26 15.97
N TYR A 203 -4.62 14.41 16.53
CA TYR A 203 -3.42 14.55 17.34
C TYR A 203 -3.60 13.89 18.70
N THR A 204 -2.61 13.11 19.11
CA THR A 204 -2.60 12.34 20.35
C THR A 204 -1.64 12.92 21.39
N SER A 205 -0.69 13.76 20.96
CA SER A 205 0.14 14.59 21.85
C SER A 205 -0.48 15.97 22.06
N PRO A 206 -0.14 16.69 23.17
CA PRO A 206 -0.60 18.06 23.37
C PRO A 206 -0.17 18.98 22.22
N VAL A 207 -1.12 19.65 21.59
CA VAL A 207 -0.89 20.61 20.51
C VAL A 207 -1.89 21.76 20.59
N LYS A 208 -1.48 22.93 20.13
CA LYS A 208 -2.37 24.06 19.92
C LYS A 208 -2.72 24.15 18.42
N VAL A 209 -3.97 23.95 18.07
CA VAL A 209 -4.41 24.05 16.68
C VAL A 209 -4.98 25.45 16.41
N ILE A 210 -4.49 26.08 15.34
CA ILE A 210 -5.12 27.25 14.72
C ILE A 210 -6.04 26.71 13.63
N SER A 211 -7.34 26.75 13.90
CA SER A 211 -8.36 26.21 13.00
C SER A 211 -8.40 26.95 11.66
N PHE A 212 -8.72 26.20 10.63
CA PHE A 212 -8.90 26.73 9.28
C PHE A 212 -10.01 27.81 9.28
N SER A 213 -9.78 28.86 8.52
CA SER A 213 -10.74 29.94 8.28
C SER A 213 -10.42 30.68 6.97
N ALA A 214 -11.37 31.43 6.45
CA ALA A 214 -11.14 32.31 5.29
C ALA A 214 -9.99 33.30 5.52
N LYS A 215 -9.82 33.75 6.77
CA LYS A 215 -8.71 34.63 7.16
C LYS A 215 -7.37 33.91 7.08
N GLU A 216 -7.27 32.67 7.60
CA GLU A 216 -6.04 31.86 7.51
C GLU A 216 -5.72 31.48 6.06
N LEU A 217 -6.72 31.16 5.24
CA LEU A 217 -6.54 30.91 3.82
C LEU A 217 -5.94 32.12 3.10
N LYS A 218 -6.51 33.30 3.30
CA LYS A 218 -6.03 34.55 2.72
C LYS A 218 -4.61 34.91 3.19
N LYS A 219 -4.34 34.77 4.49
CA LYS A 219 -3.02 35.03 5.10
C LYS A 219 -1.94 34.15 4.50
N ASN A 220 -2.25 32.90 4.16
CA ASN A 220 -1.31 31.92 3.62
C ASN A 220 -1.34 31.82 2.08
N ALA A 221 -2.03 32.71 1.36
CA ALA A 221 -2.19 32.60 -0.09
C ALA A 221 -0.85 32.54 -0.85
N ARG A 222 0.17 33.31 -0.43
CA ARG A 222 1.51 33.26 -1.04
C ARG A 222 2.23 31.93 -0.79
N LEU A 223 2.06 31.37 0.42
CA LEU A 223 2.64 30.07 0.76
C LEU A 223 1.94 28.96 -0.03
N ILE A 224 0.61 29.00 -0.16
CA ILE A 224 -0.16 28.05 -0.98
C ILE A 224 0.34 28.08 -2.43
N ALA A 225 0.53 29.25 -3.02
CA ALA A 225 1.07 29.39 -4.37
C ALA A 225 2.50 28.82 -4.49
N ALA A 226 3.35 29.06 -3.49
CA ALA A 226 4.72 28.52 -3.46
C ALA A 226 4.72 26.98 -3.32
N VAL A 227 3.83 26.43 -2.49
CA VAL A 227 3.66 24.97 -2.32
C VAL A 227 3.13 24.35 -3.61
N ASN A 228 2.10 24.92 -4.24
CA ASN A 228 1.59 24.46 -5.53
C ASN A 228 2.72 24.41 -6.58
N LYS A 229 3.50 25.47 -6.69
CA LYS A 229 4.64 25.50 -7.62
C LYS A 229 5.64 24.37 -7.31
N LYS A 230 6.05 24.22 -6.05
CA LYS A 230 7.00 23.20 -5.63
C LYS A 230 6.48 21.77 -5.88
N LEU A 231 5.21 21.52 -5.62
CA LEU A 231 4.57 20.24 -5.88
C LEU A 231 4.43 19.95 -7.38
N SER A 232 4.12 20.96 -8.20
CA SER A 232 4.06 20.82 -9.66
C SER A 232 5.41 20.53 -10.30
N GLU A 233 6.49 21.06 -9.73
CA GLU A 233 7.85 20.72 -10.14
C GLU A 233 8.19 19.26 -9.82
N GLY A 234 7.49 18.67 -8.83
CA GLY A 234 7.61 17.28 -8.43
C GLY A 234 9.02 16.89 -8.01
N THR A 235 9.45 15.70 -8.42
CA THR A 235 10.82 15.22 -8.21
C THR A 235 11.76 15.91 -9.18
N PRO A 236 12.80 16.61 -8.69
CA PRO A 236 13.78 17.28 -9.57
C PRO A 236 14.55 16.28 -10.44
N GLY A 237 15.14 16.75 -11.53
CA GLY A 237 16.04 15.92 -12.34
C GLY A 237 17.32 15.55 -11.59
N ILE A 238 18.01 14.53 -12.08
CA ILE A 238 19.26 14.03 -11.46
C ILE A 238 20.39 15.05 -11.40
N ASP A 239 20.40 16.04 -12.31
CA ASP A 239 21.41 17.09 -12.38
C ASP A 239 21.12 18.27 -11.43
N THR A 240 19.97 18.25 -10.74
CA THR A 240 19.62 19.30 -9.79
C THR A 240 20.55 19.22 -8.57
N PRO A 241 21.29 20.28 -8.25
CA PRO A 241 22.13 20.32 -7.05
C PRO A 241 21.31 20.12 -5.79
N LEU A 242 21.84 19.35 -4.85
CA LEU A 242 21.28 19.21 -3.52
C LEU A 242 21.86 20.27 -2.58
N ALA A 243 21.07 20.72 -1.62
CA ALA A 243 21.55 21.68 -0.63
C ALA A 243 22.46 20.98 0.40
N GLY A 244 23.61 21.56 0.71
CA GLY A 244 24.53 21.10 1.75
C GLY A 244 25.78 20.36 1.22
N ARG A 245 26.54 19.76 2.15
CA ARG A 245 27.69 18.91 1.81
C ARG A 245 27.20 17.48 1.55
N GLU A 246 27.10 17.15 0.30
CA GLU A 246 26.64 15.85 -0.17
C GLU A 246 27.83 15.06 -0.74
N SER A 247 27.77 13.73 -0.64
CA SER A 247 28.71 12.84 -1.32
C SER A 247 27.95 11.91 -2.26
N THR A 248 28.54 11.64 -3.41
CA THR A 248 27.98 10.77 -4.44
C THR A 248 28.77 9.47 -4.49
N LEU A 249 28.08 8.35 -4.35
CA LEU A 249 28.59 7.01 -4.58
C LEU A 249 28.13 6.52 -5.94
N ASN A 250 29.08 6.17 -6.81
CA ASN A 250 28.76 5.58 -8.11
C ASN A 250 28.35 4.11 -7.92
N LEU A 251 27.18 3.75 -8.46
CA LEU A 251 26.59 2.40 -8.40
C LEU A 251 26.61 1.70 -9.76
N ALA A 252 27.28 2.24 -10.76
CA ALA A 252 27.35 1.65 -12.10
C ALA A 252 27.97 0.23 -12.03
N ALA A 253 27.36 -0.71 -12.76
CA ALA A 253 27.77 -2.10 -12.79
C ALA A 253 27.26 -2.82 -14.03
N SER A 254 28.06 -3.76 -14.54
CA SER A 254 27.60 -4.78 -15.50
C SER A 254 27.42 -6.07 -14.73
N LEU A 255 26.24 -6.67 -14.82
CA LEU A 255 25.89 -7.87 -14.06
C LEU A 255 25.53 -9.02 -15.02
N ALA A 256 26.28 -10.09 -14.97
CA ALA A 256 25.91 -11.36 -15.58
C ALA A 256 24.70 -11.99 -14.86
N PRO A 257 23.99 -12.95 -15.48
CA PRO A 257 22.96 -13.71 -14.79
C PRO A 257 23.42 -14.31 -13.47
N GLY A 258 22.68 -14.02 -12.37
CA GLY A 258 23.01 -14.45 -11.03
C GLY A 258 24.08 -13.62 -10.30
N GLU A 259 24.66 -12.61 -10.93
CA GLU A 259 25.69 -11.77 -10.32
C GLU A 259 25.08 -10.67 -9.44
N SER A 260 25.82 -10.35 -8.37
CA SER A 260 25.49 -9.23 -7.46
C SER A 260 26.67 -8.29 -7.31
N ARG A 261 26.36 -7.01 -7.10
CA ARG A 261 27.35 -5.99 -6.76
C ARG A 261 26.88 -5.18 -5.56
N SER A 262 27.71 -5.10 -4.52
CA SER A 262 27.41 -4.35 -3.30
C SER A 262 28.27 -3.10 -3.17
N PHE A 263 27.67 -2.05 -2.58
CA PHE A 263 28.28 -0.76 -2.33
C PHE A 263 27.94 -0.32 -0.92
N THR A 264 28.88 0.28 -0.20
CA THR A 264 28.69 0.68 1.20
C THR A 264 28.91 2.19 1.37
N ILE A 265 28.07 2.80 2.19
CA ILE A 265 28.20 4.18 2.66
C ILE A 265 28.33 4.11 4.19
N ASP A 266 29.45 4.64 4.73
CA ASP A 266 29.72 4.64 6.15
C ASP A 266 29.34 5.96 6.83
N GLY A 267 29.08 5.90 8.13
CA GLY A 267 28.78 7.03 9.00
C GLY A 267 27.29 7.33 9.12
N SER A 268 26.94 8.24 10.04
CA SER A 268 25.57 8.67 10.24
C SER A 268 25.12 9.62 9.13
N ARG A 269 24.36 9.12 8.20
CA ARG A 269 23.96 9.80 6.95
C ARG A 269 22.52 9.45 6.56
N ALA A 270 22.03 10.11 5.54
CA ALA A 270 20.81 9.71 4.83
C ALA A 270 21.06 9.75 3.32
N ILE A 271 20.62 8.71 2.60
CA ILE A 271 20.47 8.81 1.15
C ILE A 271 19.39 9.85 0.89
N ARG A 272 19.62 10.78 -0.02
CA ARG A 272 18.67 11.84 -0.40
C ARG A 272 18.22 11.75 -1.84
N ARG A 273 18.99 11.05 -2.67
CA ARG A 273 18.65 10.73 -4.04
C ARG A 273 19.31 9.42 -4.44
N LEU A 274 18.52 8.54 -5.02
CA LEU A 274 18.99 7.33 -5.68
C LEU A 274 18.58 7.40 -7.14
N SER A 275 19.50 7.11 -8.07
CA SER A 275 19.22 7.14 -9.51
C SER A 275 19.91 6.00 -10.21
N MET A 276 19.33 5.51 -11.30
CA MET A 276 19.95 4.56 -12.21
C MET A 276 19.20 4.43 -13.53
N ARG A 277 19.91 3.90 -14.51
CA ARG A 277 19.37 3.43 -15.78
C ARG A 277 19.71 1.96 -15.94
N ILE A 278 18.75 1.17 -16.41
CA ILE A 278 18.90 -0.25 -16.71
C ILE A 278 18.85 -0.43 -18.23
N ASP A 279 19.85 -1.09 -18.80
CA ASP A 279 19.88 -1.51 -20.19
C ASP A 279 20.11 -3.03 -20.31
N ALA A 280 19.37 -3.68 -21.17
CA ALA A 280 19.40 -5.12 -21.47
C ALA A 280 18.68 -5.38 -22.78
N ASP A 281 18.88 -6.56 -23.38
CA ASP A 281 18.18 -6.95 -24.62
C ASP A 281 16.65 -6.97 -24.41
N ASP A 282 16.17 -7.61 -23.34
CA ASP A 282 14.79 -7.48 -22.87
C ASP A 282 14.77 -6.58 -21.61
N ARG A 283 14.64 -5.29 -21.83
CA ARG A 283 14.66 -4.29 -20.76
C ARG A 283 13.47 -4.43 -19.82
N ARG A 284 12.30 -4.87 -20.30
CA ARG A 284 11.12 -5.10 -19.46
C ARG A 284 11.36 -6.20 -18.44
N GLN A 285 11.90 -7.32 -18.88
CA GLN A 285 12.28 -8.42 -17.99
C GLN A 285 13.40 -7.97 -17.04
N ALA A 286 14.38 -7.21 -17.52
CA ALA A 286 15.48 -6.70 -16.69
C ALA A 286 14.99 -5.78 -15.57
N LEU A 287 14.02 -4.89 -15.82
CA LEU A 287 13.41 -4.04 -14.79
C LEU A 287 12.72 -4.85 -13.68
N ARG A 288 12.17 -6.02 -14.01
CA ARG A 288 11.57 -6.96 -13.06
C ARG A 288 12.62 -7.84 -12.37
N SER A 289 13.58 -8.37 -13.11
CA SER A 289 14.52 -9.38 -12.61
C SER A 289 15.79 -8.80 -11.99
N THR A 290 16.07 -7.52 -12.17
CA THR A 290 17.12 -6.83 -11.43
C THR A 290 16.55 -6.27 -10.14
N VAL A 291 17.14 -6.69 -9.01
CA VAL A 291 16.67 -6.34 -7.68
C VAL A 291 17.62 -5.35 -7.02
N LEU A 292 17.03 -4.29 -6.49
CA LEU A 292 17.66 -3.38 -5.53
C LEU A 292 17.36 -3.88 -4.13
N SER A 293 18.40 -4.14 -3.35
CA SER A 293 18.27 -4.39 -1.92
C SER A 293 19.13 -3.41 -1.14
N ILE A 294 18.61 -2.93 0.01
CA ILE A 294 19.34 -2.00 0.89
C ILE A 294 19.22 -2.49 2.33
N ALA A 295 20.38 -2.67 2.96
CA ALA A 295 20.49 -2.92 4.37
C ALA A 295 20.98 -1.65 5.09
N PHE A 296 20.20 -1.14 6.03
CA PHE A 296 20.54 -0.03 6.90
C PHE A 296 20.98 -0.58 8.25
N ASP A 297 22.20 -0.24 8.67
CA ASP A 297 22.78 -0.71 9.95
C ASP A 297 22.77 -2.24 10.13
N GLY A 298 22.80 -2.97 9.02
CA GLY A 298 22.73 -4.43 8.97
C GLY A 298 21.33 -5.01 8.82
N GLU A 299 20.27 -4.20 8.88
CA GLU A 299 18.89 -4.64 8.67
C GLU A 299 18.48 -4.49 7.21
N LEU A 300 18.11 -5.59 6.55
CA LEU A 300 17.59 -5.61 5.19
C LEU A 300 16.11 -5.16 5.20
N THR A 301 15.84 -3.92 4.82
CA THR A 301 14.50 -3.36 4.80
C THR A 301 13.99 -3.00 3.40
N VAL A 302 14.89 -2.87 2.42
CA VAL A 302 14.53 -2.67 1.03
C VAL A 302 14.94 -3.90 0.23
N TRP A 303 13.95 -4.49 -0.45
CA TRP A 303 14.17 -5.51 -1.45
C TRP A 303 13.04 -5.41 -2.48
N ALA A 304 13.36 -4.96 -3.68
CA ALA A 304 12.36 -4.74 -4.72
C ALA A 304 12.98 -4.83 -6.12
N PRO A 305 12.21 -5.26 -7.13
CA PRO A 305 12.55 -5.02 -8.52
C PRO A 305 12.85 -3.55 -8.76
N VAL A 306 13.88 -3.26 -9.55
CA VAL A 306 14.30 -1.88 -9.82
C VAL A 306 13.17 -1.05 -10.41
N GLY A 307 12.44 -1.60 -11.39
CA GLY A 307 11.35 -0.85 -12.02
C GLY A 307 10.20 -0.52 -11.06
N GLU A 308 9.88 -1.44 -10.14
CA GLU A 308 8.84 -1.20 -9.13
C GLU A 308 9.27 -0.13 -8.12
N PHE A 309 10.53 -0.18 -7.68
CA PHE A 309 11.07 0.81 -6.75
C PHE A 309 10.97 2.25 -7.27
N PHE A 310 11.15 2.44 -8.57
CA PHE A 310 11.08 3.76 -9.21
C PHE A 310 9.70 4.11 -9.78
N GLY A 311 8.71 3.25 -9.63
CA GLY A 311 7.33 3.53 -10.03
C GLY A 311 7.04 3.34 -11.52
N VAL A 312 7.87 2.55 -12.24
CA VAL A 312 7.64 2.21 -13.66
C VAL A 312 7.20 0.76 -13.87
N GLY A 313 7.09 -0.03 -12.79
CA GLY A 313 6.79 -1.44 -12.92
C GLY A 313 7.86 -2.16 -13.76
N TYR A 314 7.45 -2.81 -14.83
CA TYR A 314 8.41 -3.38 -15.78
C TYR A 314 8.36 -2.72 -17.17
N TYR A 315 7.78 -1.54 -17.26
CA TYR A 315 7.69 -0.81 -18.52
C TYR A 315 8.40 0.55 -18.40
N PRO A 316 9.45 0.81 -19.20
CA PRO A 316 10.24 2.03 -19.08
C PRO A 316 9.49 3.24 -19.66
N VAL A 317 8.61 3.82 -18.88
CA VAL A 317 7.73 4.95 -19.24
C VAL A 317 8.02 6.16 -18.37
N ALA A 318 7.77 7.35 -18.93
CA ALA A 318 7.87 8.57 -18.13
C ALA A 318 6.83 8.58 -17.01
N THR A 319 7.28 8.92 -15.81
CA THR A 319 6.42 9.12 -14.64
C THR A 319 7.04 10.13 -13.68
N GLY A 320 6.26 10.74 -12.83
CA GLY A 320 6.74 11.67 -11.82
C GLY A 320 5.74 11.84 -10.68
N THR A 321 6.25 11.69 -9.45
CA THR A 321 5.55 11.99 -8.21
C THR A 321 6.42 12.90 -7.34
N TRP A 322 6.03 13.16 -6.13
CA TRP A 322 6.81 13.89 -5.14
C TRP A 322 8.11 13.16 -4.75
N TYR A 323 8.15 11.81 -4.88
CA TYR A 323 9.28 10.99 -4.44
C TYR A 323 9.99 10.25 -5.56
N THR A 324 9.35 10.02 -6.69
CA THR A 324 9.94 9.22 -7.78
C THR A 324 9.76 9.92 -9.12
N ARG A 325 10.73 9.71 -10.01
CA ARG A 325 10.69 10.20 -11.39
C ARG A 325 11.38 9.23 -12.31
N ALA A 326 10.80 9.01 -13.47
CA ALA A 326 11.46 8.38 -14.60
C ALA A 326 11.30 9.24 -15.84
N VAL A 327 12.36 9.35 -16.62
CA VAL A 327 12.32 9.90 -17.97
C VAL A 327 12.22 8.71 -18.90
N GLN A 328 11.35 8.79 -19.90
CA GLN A 328 11.15 7.70 -20.84
C GLN A 328 12.48 7.24 -21.44
N ASP A 329 12.72 5.92 -21.41
CA ASP A 329 13.92 5.26 -21.93
C ASP A 329 15.27 5.76 -21.35
N ASP A 330 15.26 6.47 -20.23
CA ASP A 330 16.45 7.01 -19.62
C ASP A 330 16.50 6.77 -18.09
N VAL A 331 16.90 7.74 -17.31
CA VAL A 331 17.19 7.59 -15.87
C VAL A 331 15.94 7.60 -15.02
N MET A 332 15.89 6.64 -14.11
CA MET A 332 14.94 6.62 -12.99
C MET A 332 15.59 7.22 -11.76
N SER A 333 14.85 7.98 -10.98
CA SER A 333 15.34 8.59 -9.74
C SER A 333 14.30 8.56 -8.62
N ALA A 334 14.77 8.42 -7.38
CA ALA A 334 13.96 8.47 -6.18
C ALA A 334 14.57 9.45 -5.17
N TRP A 335 13.69 10.20 -4.50
CA TRP A 335 14.04 11.25 -3.56
C TRP A 335 13.55 10.91 -2.14
N TRP A 336 13.36 9.64 -1.85
CA TRP A 336 13.13 9.18 -0.50
C TRP A 336 14.33 9.52 0.38
N VAL A 337 14.11 10.12 1.53
CA VAL A 337 15.15 10.34 2.52
C VAL A 337 15.31 9.05 3.33
N MET A 338 16.47 8.39 3.21
CA MET A 338 16.71 7.08 3.81
C MET A 338 17.85 7.15 4.83
N PRO A 339 17.56 7.40 6.12
CA PRO A 339 18.57 7.55 7.15
C PRO A 339 19.16 6.22 7.62
N PHE A 340 20.41 6.29 8.11
CA PHE A 340 21.09 5.23 8.84
C PHE A 340 22.09 5.81 9.85
N GLU A 341 22.37 5.06 10.90
CA GLU A 341 23.23 5.49 12.00
C GLU A 341 24.73 5.22 11.73
N ARG A 342 25.04 4.03 11.20
CA ARG A 342 26.41 3.50 11.08
C ARG A 342 26.84 3.26 9.65
N ASN A 343 26.03 2.57 8.90
CA ASN A 343 26.32 2.21 7.51
C ASN A 343 25.05 1.87 6.73
N CYS A 344 25.19 1.93 5.42
CA CYS A 344 24.17 1.48 4.48
C CYS A 344 24.85 0.64 3.39
N THR A 345 24.34 -0.56 3.15
CA THR A 345 24.81 -1.41 2.05
C THR A 345 23.74 -1.51 0.98
N ILE A 346 24.07 -1.05 -0.22
CA ILE A 346 23.21 -1.11 -1.41
C ILE A 346 23.71 -2.27 -2.26
N THR A 347 22.84 -3.22 -2.59
CA THR A 347 23.19 -4.36 -3.44
C THR A 347 22.27 -4.41 -4.64
N LEU A 348 22.86 -4.57 -5.81
CA LEU A 348 22.17 -4.79 -7.09
C LEU A 348 22.41 -6.24 -7.51
N THR A 349 21.35 -6.99 -7.75
CA THR A 349 21.42 -8.40 -8.12
C THR A 349 20.63 -8.65 -9.40
N ASN A 350 21.27 -9.27 -10.37
CA ASN A 350 20.60 -9.75 -11.58
C ASN A 350 20.10 -11.19 -11.36
N TYR A 351 18.83 -11.35 -11.07
CA TYR A 351 18.18 -12.67 -10.98
C TYR A 351 17.66 -13.18 -12.33
N GLY A 352 17.79 -12.39 -13.41
CA GLY A 352 17.36 -12.75 -14.76
C GLY A 352 18.33 -13.68 -15.48
N GLU A 353 17.99 -13.98 -16.74
CA GLU A 353 18.73 -14.90 -17.61
C GLU A 353 19.60 -14.21 -18.65
N GLN A 354 19.65 -12.88 -18.65
CA GLN A 354 20.43 -12.04 -19.59
C GLN A 354 21.37 -11.10 -18.83
N PRO A 355 22.47 -10.67 -19.45
CA PRO A 355 23.32 -9.61 -18.89
C PRO A 355 22.54 -8.28 -18.75
N VAL A 356 22.87 -7.53 -17.70
CA VAL A 356 22.27 -6.23 -17.43
C VAL A 356 23.35 -5.19 -17.22
N GLU A 357 23.24 -4.06 -17.92
CA GLU A 357 24.08 -2.90 -17.74
C GLU A 357 23.35 -1.86 -16.90
N ILE A 358 23.97 -1.47 -15.78
CA ILE A 358 23.47 -0.43 -14.86
C ILE A 358 24.33 0.79 -15.02
N SER A 359 23.80 1.86 -15.57
CA SER A 359 24.50 3.10 -15.86
C SER A 359 23.80 4.31 -15.23
N LYS A 360 24.46 5.47 -15.24
CA LYS A 360 23.95 6.70 -14.61
C LYS A 360 23.43 6.45 -13.19
N ALA A 361 24.08 5.51 -12.50
CA ALA A 361 23.66 4.98 -11.23
C ALA A 361 24.43 5.64 -10.09
N ALA A 362 23.71 6.27 -9.16
CA ALA A 362 24.31 6.99 -8.07
C ALA A 362 23.41 7.03 -6.83
N ALA A 363 24.05 6.91 -5.66
CA ALA A 363 23.45 7.25 -4.38
C ALA A 363 24.08 8.54 -3.87
N VAL A 364 23.26 9.58 -3.71
CA VAL A 364 23.70 10.86 -3.13
C VAL A 364 23.23 10.90 -1.68
N SER A 365 24.18 11.06 -0.77
CA SER A 365 23.91 11.06 0.67
C SER A 365 24.49 12.26 1.37
N GLY A 366 23.78 12.76 2.38
CA GLY A 366 24.19 13.85 3.23
C GLY A 366 24.23 13.47 4.70
N LYS A 367 24.81 14.34 5.54
CA LYS A 367 24.84 14.13 6.99
C LYS A 367 23.43 14.01 7.54
N TRP A 368 23.23 13.04 8.43
CA TRP A 368 22.03 12.87 9.23
C TRP A 368 22.40 12.81 10.71
N GLN A 369 21.68 13.54 11.53
CA GLN A 369 21.82 13.41 12.98
C GLN A 369 20.85 12.34 13.44
N TRP A 370 21.37 11.12 13.66
CA TRP A 370 20.56 10.01 14.18
C TRP A 370 20.12 10.31 15.63
N ASP A 371 18.86 10.02 15.90
CA ASP A 371 18.22 10.10 17.21
C ASP A 371 17.20 8.97 17.38
N GLU A 372 16.55 8.91 18.53
CA GLU A 372 15.55 7.88 18.87
C GLU A 372 14.28 7.91 17.99
N ARG A 373 14.08 8.97 17.23
CA ARG A 373 12.98 9.14 16.28
C ARG A 373 13.36 8.77 14.86
N SER A 374 14.63 8.58 14.56
CA SER A 374 15.10 8.23 13.23
C SER A 374 14.67 6.83 12.84
N MET A 375 14.19 6.69 11.59
CA MET A 375 13.64 5.44 11.09
C MET A 375 14.36 4.99 9.82
N HIS A 376 14.49 3.67 9.64
CA HIS A 376 14.91 3.10 8.37
C HIS A 376 13.77 3.11 7.36
N PHE A 377 14.10 3.40 6.11
CA PHE A 377 13.19 3.26 4.99
C PHE A 377 13.04 1.80 4.59
N GLY A 378 11.88 1.38 4.13
CA GLY A 378 11.64 0.01 3.72
C GLY A 378 10.59 -0.16 2.64
N THR A 379 10.58 -1.36 2.07
CA THR A 379 9.62 -1.81 1.06
C THR A 379 9.17 -3.22 1.35
N THR A 380 7.96 -3.56 0.91
CA THR A 380 7.54 -4.93 0.62
C THR A 380 7.19 -5.03 -0.85
N TRP A 381 7.49 -6.17 -1.46
CA TRP A 381 7.10 -6.44 -2.85
C TRP A 381 6.77 -7.92 -3.02
N GLN A 382 5.74 -8.21 -3.80
CA GLN A 382 5.41 -9.57 -4.21
C GLN A 382 4.68 -9.54 -5.55
N GLN A 383 4.55 -10.71 -6.18
CA GLN A 383 3.74 -10.88 -7.38
C GLN A 383 2.73 -12.00 -7.20
N PHE A 384 1.47 -11.69 -7.43
CA PHE A 384 0.39 -12.65 -7.59
C PHE A 384 0.24 -12.94 -9.08
N THR A 385 0.65 -14.13 -9.49
CA THR A 385 0.62 -14.53 -10.89
C THR A 385 -0.63 -15.32 -11.17
N HIS A 386 -1.36 -14.95 -12.24
CA HIS A 386 -2.56 -15.63 -12.71
C HIS A 386 -3.61 -15.78 -11.59
N ILE A 387 -3.74 -14.74 -10.76
CA ILE A 387 -4.70 -14.74 -9.67
C ILE A 387 -6.13 -14.61 -10.19
N HIS A 388 -7.03 -15.41 -9.66
CA HIS A 388 -8.44 -15.43 -10.05
C HIS A 388 -9.25 -14.45 -9.20
N ALA A 389 -10.10 -13.68 -9.84
CA ALA A 389 -11.04 -12.78 -9.18
C ALA A 389 -12.44 -12.91 -9.75
N ARG A 390 -13.41 -12.86 -8.87
CA ARG A 390 -14.83 -12.70 -9.15
C ARG A 390 -15.54 -12.30 -7.87
N GLY A 391 -16.40 -11.28 -7.92
CA GLY A 391 -16.91 -10.61 -6.74
C GLY A 391 -17.65 -11.46 -5.73
N ASP A 392 -18.42 -12.43 -6.16
CA ASP A 392 -19.26 -13.24 -5.27
C ASP A 392 -18.61 -14.56 -4.81
N GLU A 393 -17.60 -15.07 -5.53
CA GLU A 393 -17.00 -16.37 -5.27
C GLU A 393 -15.51 -16.29 -4.94
N PHE A 394 -14.77 -15.42 -5.66
CA PHE A 394 -13.32 -15.34 -5.63
C PHE A 394 -12.77 -14.01 -5.16
N ALA A 395 -13.61 -13.17 -4.56
CA ALA A 395 -13.14 -11.97 -3.87
C ALA A 395 -12.22 -12.35 -2.72
N GLN A 396 -11.10 -11.64 -2.60
CA GLN A 396 -10.09 -11.89 -1.59
C GLN A 396 -9.31 -10.62 -1.26
N ASP A 397 -8.80 -10.54 -0.06
CA ASP A 397 -7.88 -9.47 0.34
C ASP A 397 -6.43 -9.89 0.03
N LEU A 398 -5.71 -9.06 -0.74
CA LEU A 398 -4.29 -9.24 -1.01
C LEU A 398 -3.51 -8.40 -0.01
N THR A 399 -2.76 -9.04 0.88
CA THR A 399 -1.92 -8.34 1.86
C THR A 399 -0.70 -7.74 1.16
N PHE A 400 -0.64 -6.42 1.07
CA PHE A 400 0.50 -5.68 0.51
C PHE A 400 1.64 -5.59 1.51
N ALA A 401 1.32 -5.32 2.77
CA ALA A 401 2.27 -5.25 3.86
C ALA A 401 1.62 -5.67 5.19
N ASP A 402 2.37 -6.40 6.01
CA ASP A 402 2.08 -6.68 7.42
C ASP A 402 3.36 -6.37 8.21
N LEU A 403 3.34 -5.24 8.88
CA LEU A 403 4.49 -4.65 9.58
C LEU A 403 4.25 -4.69 11.06
N LYS A 404 5.25 -5.17 11.85
CA LYS A 404 5.23 -5.12 13.31
C LYS A 404 6.41 -4.30 13.81
N GLY A 405 6.09 -3.28 14.56
CA GLY A 405 7.04 -2.28 15.05
C GLY A 405 6.39 -0.93 15.14
N ARG A 406 7.20 0.11 15.27
CA ARG A 406 6.75 1.50 15.23
C ARG A 406 7.22 2.15 13.94
N GLY A 407 6.30 2.72 13.19
CA GLY A 407 6.65 3.28 11.89
C GLY A 407 5.56 4.14 11.27
N VAL A 408 5.78 4.48 10.00
CA VAL A 408 4.86 5.31 9.20
C VAL A 408 4.76 4.70 7.80
N TYR A 409 3.55 4.38 7.37
CA TYR A 409 3.26 3.94 6.01
C TYR A 409 3.13 5.15 5.08
N VAL A 410 3.90 5.17 3.99
CA VAL A 410 4.04 6.37 3.15
C VAL A 410 3.65 6.17 1.69
N GLY A 411 3.17 5.00 1.33
CA GLY A 411 2.62 4.79 0.00
C GLY A 411 2.84 3.40 -0.58
N ASP A 412 2.37 3.24 -1.80
CA ASP A 412 2.44 2.01 -2.57
C ASP A 412 2.29 2.27 -4.06
N ALA A 413 2.57 1.23 -4.83
CA ALA A 413 2.26 1.17 -6.24
C ALA A 413 1.86 -0.26 -6.63
N VAL A 414 1.09 -0.39 -7.69
CA VAL A 414 0.73 -1.69 -8.27
C VAL A 414 1.03 -1.72 -9.74
N THR A 415 1.53 -2.85 -10.20
CA THR A 415 1.67 -3.18 -11.61
C THR A 415 0.74 -4.35 -11.91
N VAL A 416 -0.25 -4.13 -12.76
CA VAL A 416 -1.30 -5.10 -13.08
C VAL A 416 -1.25 -5.42 -14.57
N TYR A 417 -1.25 -6.70 -14.92
CA TYR A 417 -1.50 -7.13 -16.28
C TYR A 417 -2.83 -7.86 -16.34
N ASN A 418 -3.81 -7.25 -17.03
CA ASN A 418 -5.15 -7.78 -17.17
C ASN A 418 -5.38 -8.27 -18.63
N PRO A 419 -5.45 -9.58 -18.87
CA PRO A 419 -5.72 -10.12 -20.22
C PRO A 419 -7.22 -10.21 -20.55
N ASN A 420 -8.10 -9.79 -19.63
CA ASN A 420 -9.55 -10.04 -19.72
C ASN A 420 -10.31 -8.79 -20.16
N LEU A 421 -11.53 -8.99 -20.64
CA LEU A 421 -12.48 -7.91 -20.96
C LEU A 421 -13.27 -7.43 -19.72
N GLY A 422 -12.74 -7.55 -18.55
CA GLY A 422 -13.34 -7.11 -17.28
C GLY A 422 -12.48 -6.07 -16.58
N TRP A 423 -13.11 -5.15 -15.85
CA TRP A 423 -12.41 -4.19 -15.01
C TRP A 423 -11.85 -4.89 -13.76
N TRP A 424 -10.60 -4.62 -13.42
CA TRP A 424 -9.88 -5.33 -12.34
C TRP A 424 -9.86 -4.59 -11.00
N GLY A 425 -10.29 -3.34 -10.96
CA GLY A 425 -10.01 -2.42 -9.87
C GLY A 425 -11.20 -2.02 -8.99
N GLU A 426 -12.21 -2.88 -8.81
CA GLU A 426 -13.36 -2.61 -7.93
C GLU A 426 -13.02 -2.76 -6.44
N GLY A 427 -11.98 -3.50 -6.11
CA GLY A 427 -11.69 -3.86 -4.72
C GLY A 427 -11.18 -2.71 -3.86
N ASP A 428 -11.53 -2.74 -2.58
CA ASP A 428 -11.29 -1.70 -1.58
C ASP A 428 -9.96 -1.86 -0.85
N GLU A 429 -9.29 -0.76 -0.52
CA GLU A 429 -8.22 -0.83 0.48
C GLU A 429 -8.79 -1.03 1.88
N LYS A 430 -8.08 -1.83 2.67
CA LYS A 430 -8.39 -2.09 4.09
C LYS A 430 -7.11 -1.96 4.90
N VAL A 431 -7.02 -0.95 5.76
CA VAL A 431 -5.82 -0.70 6.57
C VAL A 431 -6.15 -0.85 8.05
N TYR A 432 -5.41 -1.77 8.69
CA TYR A 432 -5.51 -2.06 10.11
C TYR A 432 -4.29 -1.50 10.83
N VAL A 433 -4.51 -0.66 11.81
CA VAL A 433 -3.46 -0.01 12.59
C VAL A 433 -3.51 -0.51 14.03
N ASP A 434 -2.34 -0.89 14.56
CA ASP A 434 -2.16 -1.23 15.98
C ASP A 434 -3.09 -2.32 16.51
N GLY A 435 -3.42 -3.32 15.68
CA GLY A 435 -4.25 -4.45 16.05
C GLY A 435 -5.77 -4.16 16.00
N GLU A 436 -6.18 -3.20 15.18
CA GLU A 436 -7.60 -2.98 14.92
C GLU A 436 -8.28 -4.25 14.39
N THR A 437 -9.47 -4.53 14.87
CA THR A 437 -10.29 -5.69 14.41
C THR A 437 -11.15 -5.35 13.19
N PHE A 438 -11.39 -4.06 12.96
CA PHE A 438 -12.03 -3.52 11.76
C PHE A 438 -11.13 -2.40 11.21
N PRO A 439 -10.90 -2.33 9.89
CA PRO A 439 -9.94 -1.38 9.35
C PRO A 439 -10.38 0.07 9.56
N SER A 440 -9.45 0.91 9.97
CA SER A 440 -9.68 2.37 10.10
C SER A 440 -9.65 3.11 8.76
N HIS A 441 -9.18 2.40 7.69
CA HIS A 441 -9.33 2.79 6.31
C HIS A 441 -10.06 1.66 5.61
N PHE A 442 -11.24 1.94 5.10
CA PHE A 442 -11.99 1.04 4.23
C PHE A 442 -12.36 1.83 2.98
N GLY A 443 -11.94 1.36 1.81
CA GLY A 443 -12.06 2.07 0.54
C GLY A 443 -13.39 1.93 -0.16
N THR A 444 -13.38 2.28 -1.44
CA THR A 444 -14.54 2.29 -2.35
C THR A 444 -14.18 1.81 -3.75
N GLY A 445 -12.98 1.34 -3.95
CA GLY A 445 -12.42 0.90 -5.21
C GLY A 445 -10.92 1.17 -5.32
N THR A 446 -10.22 0.33 -6.05
CA THR A 446 -8.76 0.46 -6.23
C THR A 446 -8.39 1.72 -7.00
N GLU A 447 -9.14 2.08 -8.05
CA GLU A 447 -8.94 3.35 -8.76
C GLU A 447 -9.17 4.56 -7.87
N ASP A 448 -10.16 4.52 -7.02
CA ASP A 448 -10.52 5.56 -6.05
C ASP A 448 -9.38 5.78 -5.06
N TYR A 449 -8.78 4.69 -4.60
CA TYR A 449 -7.59 4.73 -3.77
C TYR A 449 -6.43 5.45 -4.45
N TYR A 450 -6.20 5.17 -5.74
CA TYR A 450 -5.15 5.84 -6.54
C TYR A 450 -5.56 7.21 -7.09
N GLY A 451 -6.73 7.73 -6.70
CA GLY A 451 -7.12 9.13 -6.89
C GLY A 451 -7.87 9.43 -8.18
N TYR A 452 -8.09 8.44 -9.04
CA TYR A 452 -8.93 8.58 -10.24
C TYR A 452 -10.29 7.90 -10.04
N ALA A 453 -11.04 7.61 -11.09
CA ALA A 453 -12.35 6.98 -11.01
C ALA A 453 -12.78 6.39 -12.36
N TRP A 454 -13.81 5.53 -12.33
CA TRP A 454 -14.52 5.02 -13.52
C TRP A 454 -13.62 4.22 -14.46
N GLY A 455 -12.62 3.52 -13.92
CA GLY A 455 -11.69 2.72 -14.72
C GLY A 455 -11.04 3.53 -15.86
N ARG A 456 -10.81 4.82 -15.66
CA ARG A 456 -10.23 5.69 -16.69
C ARG A 456 -8.81 5.28 -16.99
N TYR A 457 -8.48 5.21 -18.28
CA TYR A 457 -7.23 4.66 -18.81
C TYR A 457 -6.22 5.73 -19.24
N GLU A 458 -6.64 6.99 -19.35
CA GLU A 458 -5.76 8.07 -19.76
C GLU A 458 -4.61 8.22 -18.76
N PRO A 459 -3.35 8.25 -19.23
CA PRO A 459 -2.22 8.46 -18.35
C PRO A 459 -2.20 9.84 -17.72
N TRP A 460 -1.72 9.93 -16.48
CA TRP A 460 -1.25 11.18 -15.87
C TRP A 460 0.04 10.91 -15.11
N ILE A 461 1.05 11.75 -15.30
CA ILE A 461 2.42 11.47 -14.88
C ILE A 461 3.07 12.60 -14.08
N ASN A 462 2.39 13.73 -13.93
CA ASN A 462 2.94 14.93 -13.30
C ASN A 462 2.09 15.39 -12.12
N HIS A 463 1.66 14.46 -11.28
CA HIS A 463 0.95 14.77 -10.05
C HIS A 463 1.80 14.36 -8.83
N PRO A 464 1.87 15.18 -7.76
CA PRO A 464 2.79 14.90 -6.64
C PRO A 464 2.49 13.61 -5.87
N PHE A 465 1.22 13.23 -5.76
CA PHE A 465 0.82 12.16 -4.84
C PHE A 465 0.22 10.93 -5.51
N VAL A 466 -0.21 11.02 -6.74
CA VAL A 466 -0.78 9.89 -7.50
C VAL A 466 -0.29 9.91 -8.94
N ALA A 467 -0.13 8.75 -9.56
CA ALA A 467 0.24 8.63 -10.96
C ALA A 467 -0.34 7.37 -11.59
N GLN A 468 -0.69 7.46 -12.86
CA GLN A 468 -0.98 6.35 -13.76
C GLN A 468 -0.16 6.54 -15.03
N PRO A 469 1.13 6.16 -15.05
CA PRO A 469 1.94 6.32 -16.25
C PRO A 469 1.48 5.40 -17.39
N ILE A 470 0.84 4.30 -17.06
CA ILE A 470 0.23 3.37 -18.01
C ILE A 470 -1.16 2.98 -17.49
N GLY A 471 -2.16 3.09 -18.36
CA GLY A 471 -3.49 2.55 -18.17
C GLY A 471 -3.99 2.10 -19.52
N ASP A 472 -4.02 0.79 -19.75
CA ASP A 472 -4.36 0.26 -21.07
C ASP A 472 -5.86 0.09 -21.25
N GLY A 473 -6.34 0.46 -22.42
CA GLY A 473 -7.72 0.30 -22.83
C GLY A 473 -8.70 1.25 -22.12
N CYS A 474 -9.94 1.17 -22.46
CA CYS A 474 -11.02 1.86 -21.76
C CYS A 474 -11.62 0.93 -20.69
N TYR A 475 -12.78 1.18 -20.19
CA TYR A 475 -13.45 0.47 -19.12
C TYR A 475 -13.21 -1.07 -18.99
N ALA A 476 -12.89 -1.74 -20.06
CA ALA A 476 -12.54 -3.17 -20.11
C ALA A 476 -11.05 -3.38 -20.40
N HIS A 477 -10.21 -2.71 -19.72
CA HIS A 477 -8.75 -2.70 -19.90
C HIS A 477 -8.10 -4.05 -20.17
N ILE A 478 -7.74 -4.33 -21.41
CA ILE A 478 -6.83 -5.43 -21.73
C ILE A 478 -5.43 -4.86 -21.81
N GLY A 479 -4.54 -5.27 -20.92
CA GLY A 479 -3.14 -4.86 -20.99
C GLY A 479 -2.55 -4.52 -19.63
N LEU A 480 -1.54 -3.64 -19.67
CA LEU A 480 -0.76 -3.24 -18.53
C LEU A 480 -1.32 -1.95 -17.91
N ALA A 481 -1.48 -1.95 -16.60
CA ALA A 481 -1.75 -0.76 -15.81
C ALA A 481 -0.71 -0.61 -14.70
N GLN A 482 -0.28 0.61 -14.44
CA GLN A 482 0.61 0.92 -13.33
C GLN A 482 0.06 2.13 -12.60
N ASN A 483 -0.24 1.96 -11.32
CA ASN A 483 -0.77 3.01 -10.46
C ASN A 483 0.15 3.22 -9.26
N THR A 484 0.32 4.47 -8.86
CA THR A 484 1.13 4.86 -7.70
C THR A 484 0.37 5.83 -6.82
N ARG A 485 0.41 5.62 -5.52
CA ARG A 485 0.02 6.60 -4.52
C ARG A 485 1.13 6.76 -3.50
N VAL A 486 1.63 7.99 -3.36
CA VAL A 486 2.57 8.37 -2.30
C VAL A 486 1.90 9.34 -1.35
N ARG A 487 2.27 9.26 -0.08
CA ARG A 487 1.64 10.03 1.00
C ARG A 487 2.58 11.07 1.56
N SER A 488 2.02 12.16 2.01
CA SER A 488 2.72 13.18 2.79
C SER A 488 1.97 13.39 4.10
N LEU A 489 1.05 14.36 4.17
CA LEU A 489 0.28 14.60 5.39
C LEU A 489 -0.67 13.45 5.75
N ASP A 490 -1.11 12.68 4.76
CA ASP A 490 -1.95 11.48 4.93
C ASP A 490 -1.16 10.20 5.20
N ALA A 491 0.13 10.29 5.51
CA ALA A 491 0.93 9.17 5.99
C ALA A 491 0.33 8.55 7.25
N ILE A 492 0.43 7.22 7.38
CA ILE A 492 -0.25 6.47 8.44
C ILE A 492 0.76 6.01 9.48
N PRO A 493 0.86 6.68 10.64
CA PRO A 493 1.70 6.23 11.74
C PRO A 493 1.08 5.04 12.46
N PHE A 494 1.93 4.13 12.91
CA PHE A 494 1.56 2.97 13.73
C PHE A 494 2.57 2.79 14.85
N THR A 495 2.08 2.41 16.06
CA THR A 495 2.93 2.24 17.23
C THR A 495 3.34 0.79 17.49
N ARG A 496 2.58 -0.17 16.97
CA ARG A 496 2.80 -1.61 17.14
C ARG A 496 2.77 -2.37 15.84
N SER A 497 1.81 -2.07 14.95
CA SER A 497 1.62 -2.82 13.72
C SER A 497 0.81 -2.04 12.69
N LEU A 498 1.03 -2.39 11.41
CA LEU A 498 0.15 -1.96 10.32
C LEU A 498 0.01 -3.13 9.35
N ARG A 499 -1.23 -3.48 9.01
CA ARG A 499 -1.53 -4.36 7.88
C ARG A 499 -2.30 -3.58 6.82
N PHE A 500 -1.81 -3.65 5.60
CA PHE A 500 -2.45 -3.07 4.42
C PHE A 500 -2.89 -4.20 3.51
N ASP A 501 -4.19 -4.33 3.32
CA ASP A 501 -4.81 -5.24 2.37
C ASP A 501 -5.44 -4.42 1.23
N MET A 502 -5.36 -4.95 0.01
CA MET A 502 -6.14 -4.48 -1.13
C MET A 502 -7.05 -5.62 -1.55
N GLU A 503 -8.34 -5.37 -1.56
CA GLU A 503 -9.32 -6.32 -2.03
C GLU A 503 -9.16 -6.53 -3.54
N LEU A 504 -9.16 -7.78 -3.96
CA LEU A 504 -9.30 -8.16 -5.35
C LEU A 504 -10.75 -8.55 -5.59
N PHE A 505 -11.50 -7.66 -6.20
CA PHE A 505 -12.90 -7.83 -6.54
C PHE A 505 -13.14 -7.48 -8.01
N ASP A 506 -13.95 -8.26 -8.70
CA ASP A 506 -14.36 -8.01 -10.07
C ASP A 506 -15.79 -8.52 -10.30
N TRP A 507 -16.55 -7.84 -11.15
CA TRP A 507 -17.89 -8.28 -11.56
C TRP A 507 -17.86 -9.40 -12.59
N SER A 508 -16.72 -9.61 -13.24
CA SER A 508 -16.47 -10.63 -14.23
C SER A 508 -15.55 -11.71 -13.68
N ASN A 509 -15.53 -12.86 -14.33
CA ASN A 509 -14.59 -13.93 -14.03
C ASN A 509 -13.26 -13.65 -14.74
N ILE A 510 -12.27 -13.18 -14.01
CA ILE A 510 -10.98 -12.77 -14.57
C ILE A 510 -9.79 -13.46 -13.90
N HIS A 511 -8.70 -13.56 -14.65
CA HIS A 511 -7.38 -13.96 -14.14
C HIS A 511 -6.36 -12.91 -14.56
N LEU A 512 -5.51 -12.47 -13.65
CA LEU A 512 -4.56 -11.39 -13.91
C LEU A 512 -3.25 -11.60 -13.15
N ASN A 513 -2.21 -10.87 -13.55
CA ASN A 513 -1.00 -10.72 -12.75
C ASN A 513 -1.09 -9.42 -11.97
N TYR A 514 -0.75 -9.46 -10.70
CA TYR A 514 -0.88 -8.34 -9.78
C TYR A 514 0.37 -8.22 -8.91
N ALA A 515 1.10 -7.10 -9.00
CA ALA A 515 2.36 -6.93 -8.29
C ALA A 515 2.38 -5.61 -7.52
N PRO A 516 2.12 -5.64 -6.18
CA PRO A 516 2.23 -4.47 -5.33
C PRO A 516 3.65 -4.27 -4.80
N ILE A 517 4.04 -3.01 -4.66
CA ILE A 517 5.15 -2.54 -3.83
C ILE A 517 4.61 -1.56 -2.80
N THR A 518 5.13 -1.62 -1.57
CA THR A 518 4.83 -0.64 -0.51
C THR A 518 6.06 0.13 -0.08
N PHE A 519 5.85 1.34 0.43
CA PHE A 519 6.89 2.21 0.98
C PHE A 519 6.50 2.62 2.40
N TRP A 520 7.47 2.52 3.31
CA TRP A 520 7.26 2.82 4.72
C TRP A 520 8.57 3.18 5.42
N TYR A 521 8.45 3.77 6.60
CA TYR A 521 9.56 3.98 7.54
C TYR A 521 9.26 3.26 8.84
N MET A 522 10.27 2.67 9.47
CA MET A 522 10.11 1.96 10.75
C MET A 522 11.37 2.10 11.62
N LEU A 523 11.17 2.21 12.93
CA LEU A 523 12.26 2.13 13.89
C LEU A 523 12.97 0.78 13.74
N PRO A 524 14.31 0.72 13.97
CA PRO A 524 15.07 -0.52 13.86
C PRO A 524 14.47 -1.69 14.65
N GLY A 525 14.60 -2.92 14.14
CA GLY A 525 14.21 -4.16 14.80
C GLY A 525 12.77 -4.60 14.60
N GLY A 526 12.03 -4.01 13.66
CA GLY A 526 10.68 -4.45 13.32
C GLY A 526 10.60 -5.71 12.45
N GLU A 527 9.44 -6.34 12.42
CA GLU A 527 9.15 -7.47 11.52
C GLU A 527 8.46 -6.99 10.24
N ILE A 528 8.83 -7.60 9.11
CA ILE A 528 8.35 -7.23 7.78
C ILE A 528 7.78 -8.47 7.11
N GLN A 529 6.53 -8.40 6.68
CA GLN A 529 5.86 -9.38 5.83
C GLN A 529 5.14 -8.68 4.67
N PRO A 530 4.97 -9.32 3.48
CA PRO A 530 5.56 -10.61 3.13
C PRO A 530 7.07 -10.53 2.94
N LYS A 531 7.75 -11.67 3.14
CA LYS A 531 9.16 -11.81 2.76
C LYS A 531 9.25 -11.96 1.24
N PRO A 532 10.29 -11.40 0.60
CA PRO A 532 10.44 -11.51 -0.85
C PRO A 532 10.81 -12.93 -1.30
N PHE A 533 10.32 -13.31 -2.47
CA PHE A 533 10.66 -14.57 -3.12
C PHE A 533 11.39 -14.31 -4.43
N VAL A 534 12.61 -14.85 -4.55
CA VAL A 534 13.46 -14.71 -5.75
C VAL A 534 12.76 -15.28 -7.01
N SER A 535 11.96 -16.32 -6.86
CA SER A 535 11.19 -16.87 -7.97
C SER A 535 10.19 -15.87 -8.59
N ASP A 536 9.65 -14.94 -7.81
CA ASP A 536 8.73 -13.92 -8.33
C ASP A 536 9.41 -12.96 -9.33
N VAL A 537 10.65 -12.58 -9.06
CA VAL A 537 11.41 -11.69 -9.96
C VAL A 537 12.00 -12.41 -11.16
N ARG A 538 12.09 -13.75 -11.13
CA ARG A 538 12.49 -14.58 -12.26
C ARG A 538 11.34 -14.91 -13.19
N GLU A 539 10.12 -14.74 -12.74
CA GLU A 539 8.95 -15.01 -13.54
C GLU A 539 8.90 -14.09 -14.76
N ARG A 540 8.51 -14.64 -15.91
CA ARG A 540 8.40 -13.86 -17.13
C ARG A 540 7.30 -12.80 -16.98
N VAL A 541 7.62 -11.57 -17.32
CA VAL A 541 6.63 -10.50 -17.34
C VAL A 541 5.65 -10.69 -18.47
N ALA A 542 4.36 -10.39 -18.23
CA ALA A 542 3.34 -10.46 -19.26
C ALA A 542 3.42 -9.21 -20.16
N ASN A 543 3.42 -9.43 -21.47
CA ASN A 543 3.46 -8.38 -22.49
C ASN A 543 2.26 -8.43 -23.44
N GLN A 544 1.54 -9.56 -23.45
CA GLN A 544 0.36 -9.79 -24.30
C GLN A 544 -0.60 -10.77 -23.59
N PRO A 545 -1.88 -10.78 -23.94
CA PRO A 545 -2.87 -11.65 -23.28
C PRO A 545 -2.50 -13.13 -23.30
N SER A 546 -1.84 -13.62 -24.35
CA SER A 546 -1.40 -15.02 -24.43
C SER A 546 -0.33 -15.38 -23.39
N ASP A 547 0.37 -14.42 -22.81
CA ASP A 547 1.32 -14.66 -21.71
C ASP A 547 0.60 -15.10 -20.44
N ILE A 548 -0.68 -14.73 -20.28
CA ILE A 548 -1.55 -15.16 -19.19
C ILE A 548 -2.44 -16.34 -19.62
N PHE A 549 -3.14 -16.23 -20.75
CA PHE A 549 -4.04 -17.28 -21.26
C PHE A 549 -3.30 -18.41 -22.01
N GLY A 550 -2.05 -18.13 -22.46
CA GLY A 550 -1.32 -19.03 -23.34
C GLY A 550 -1.00 -20.36 -22.70
N SER A 551 -1.41 -21.42 -23.38
CA SER A 551 -0.98 -22.82 -23.25
C SER A 551 -1.07 -23.51 -21.90
N GLY A 552 -1.55 -22.88 -20.84
CA GLY A 552 -1.56 -23.50 -19.52
C GLY A 552 -2.87 -23.33 -18.78
N MET A 553 -3.61 -24.42 -18.60
CA MET A 553 -4.63 -24.46 -17.57
C MET A 553 -3.95 -24.11 -16.22
N SER A 554 -4.49 -23.14 -15.47
CA SER A 554 -4.22 -23.10 -14.05
C SER A 554 -4.87 -24.31 -13.44
N LEU A 555 -4.08 -25.11 -12.78
CA LEU A 555 -4.57 -26.20 -11.94
C LEU A 555 -4.58 -25.69 -10.51
N VAL A 556 -5.74 -25.67 -9.91
CA VAL A 556 -5.88 -25.42 -8.46
C VAL A 556 -6.10 -26.75 -7.77
N VAL A 557 -5.29 -27.04 -6.76
CA VAL A 557 -5.44 -28.20 -5.89
C VAL A 557 -5.75 -27.67 -4.51
N GLU A 558 -6.99 -27.80 -4.10
CA GLU A 558 -7.43 -27.38 -2.78
C GLU A 558 -6.77 -28.25 -1.69
N GLY A 559 -6.47 -27.67 -0.55
CA GLY A 559 -5.80 -28.37 0.54
C GLY A 559 -6.61 -29.58 1.03
N GLU A 560 -7.93 -29.43 1.10
CA GLU A 560 -8.84 -30.48 1.57
C GLU A 560 -8.94 -31.70 0.66
N VAL A 561 -8.54 -31.60 -0.61
CA VAL A 561 -8.50 -32.76 -1.52
C VAL A 561 -7.16 -33.50 -1.49
N MET A 562 -6.12 -32.89 -0.88
CA MET A 562 -4.83 -33.52 -0.73
C MET A 562 -4.90 -34.66 0.30
N GLN A 563 -4.30 -35.78 0.00
CA GLN A 563 -4.35 -36.98 0.83
C GLN A 563 -3.08 -37.12 1.65
N PRO A 564 -3.13 -37.11 2.99
CA PRO A 564 -1.95 -37.35 3.82
C PRO A 564 -1.49 -38.82 3.66
N ARG A 565 -0.17 -39.01 3.48
CA ARG A 565 0.40 -40.36 3.51
C ARG A 565 0.35 -40.92 4.93
N PRO A 566 0.05 -42.23 5.09
CA PRO A 566 0.15 -42.88 6.38
C PRO A 566 1.55 -42.78 6.99
N GLY A 567 1.62 -42.70 8.30
CA GLY A 567 2.88 -42.69 9.06
C GLY A 567 3.39 -41.30 9.45
N HIS A 568 2.65 -40.22 9.14
CA HIS A 568 2.92 -38.89 9.69
C HIS A 568 2.64 -38.86 11.20
N MET A 569 3.39 -38.00 11.90
CA MET A 569 3.13 -37.72 13.32
C MET A 569 2.08 -36.63 13.44
N GLY A 570 1.40 -36.58 14.60
CA GLY A 570 0.29 -35.65 14.83
C GLY A 570 -0.99 -36.08 14.11
N SER A 571 -1.98 -35.19 14.07
CA SER A 571 -3.28 -35.44 13.45
C SER A 571 -3.53 -34.46 12.30
N VAL A 572 -4.19 -34.96 11.24
CA VAL A 572 -4.62 -34.17 10.08
C VAL A 572 -6.13 -34.19 10.00
N GLU A 573 -6.72 -33.01 9.91
CA GLU A 573 -8.18 -32.86 9.81
C GLU A 573 -8.56 -31.71 8.86
N LEU A 574 -9.81 -31.61 8.47
CA LEU A 574 -10.34 -30.46 7.75
C LEU A 574 -10.87 -29.44 8.75
N GLN A 575 -10.35 -28.22 8.67
CA GLN A 575 -10.84 -27.10 9.45
C GLN A 575 -11.78 -26.26 8.59
N THR A 576 -13.01 -26.05 9.07
CA THR A 576 -14.09 -25.37 8.35
C THR A 576 -14.58 -24.15 9.11
N ASN A 577 -15.07 -23.14 8.37
CA ASN A 577 -15.77 -21.96 8.91
C ASN A 577 -14.98 -21.11 9.92
N PHE A 578 -13.66 -21.27 9.98
CA PHE A 578 -12.83 -20.48 10.89
C PHE A 578 -12.35 -19.16 10.26
N HIS A 579 -11.99 -19.19 8.99
CA HIS A 579 -11.51 -18.01 8.27
C HIS A 579 -12.29 -17.83 6.95
N PRO A 580 -12.89 -16.67 6.70
CA PRO A 580 -13.76 -16.44 5.54
C PRO A 580 -13.01 -16.41 4.21
N LEU A 581 -11.69 -16.23 4.27
CA LEU A 581 -10.86 -16.07 3.08
C LEU A 581 -10.31 -17.41 2.55
N TRP A 582 -10.54 -18.52 3.25
CA TRP A 582 -10.15 -19.83 2.72
C TRP A 582 -10.99 -20.17 1.49
N SER A 583 -10.30 -20.70 0.49
CA SER A 583 -10.92 -21.28 -0.69
C SER A 583 -11.92 -22.34 -0.25
N GLU A 584 -13.12 -22.36 -0.85
CA GLU A 584 -14.21 -23.27 -0.45
C GLU A 584 -14.56 -23.23 1.06
N GLY A 585 -14.06 -22.25 1.82
CA GLY A 585 -14.31 -22.10 3.26
C GLY A 585 -13.63 -23.14 4.15
N MET A 586 -12.63 -23.85 3.64
CA MET A 586 -11.93 -24.95 4.33
C MET A 586 -10.43 -24.85 4.16
N GLN A 587 -9.71 -25.50 5.08
CA GLN A 587 -8.28 -25.81 4.90
C GLN A 587 -7.95 -27.20 5.43
N LEU A 588 -6.89 -27.80 4.91
CA LEU A 588 -6.28 -28.95 5.56
C LEU A 588 -5.42 -28.48 6.71
N TYR A 589 -5.67 -29.03 7.90
CA TYR A 589 -5.05 -28.63 9.15
C TYR A 589 -4.29 -29.79 9.79
N TRP A 590 -2.97 -29.59 10.01
CA TRP A 590 -2.08 -30.52 10.69
C TRP A 590 -1.70 -29.97 12.05
N LYS A 591 -1.78 -30.80 13.08
CA LYS A 591 -1.56 -30.41 14.48
C LYS A 591 -0.83 -31.47 15.29
N GLU A 592 -0.34 -31.09 16.47
CA GLU A 592 0.28 -31.98 17.47
C GLU A 592 1.58 -32.66 17.00
N PHE A 593 2.30 -32.06 16.08
CA PHE A 593 3.61 -32.52 15.63
C PHE A 593 4.75 -31.79 16.38
N LYS A 594 5.99 -32.25 16.15
CA LYS A 594 7.21 -31.68 16.73
C LYS A 594 8.20 -31.30 15.64
N PRO A 595 9.25 -30.50 15.97
CA PRO A 595 10.33 -30.24 15.03
C PRO A 595 10.96 -31.53 14.52
N GLY A 596 11.19 -31.60 13.21
CA GLY A 596 11.68 -32.78 12.49
C GLY A 596 10.57 -33.70 11.95
N ASP A 597 9.32 -33.57 12.42
CA ASP A 597 8.21 -34.32 11.86
C ASP A 597 7.86 -33.86 10.45
N LYS A 598 7.37 -34.80 9.65
CA LYS A 598 7.03 -34.56 8.23
C LYS A 598 5.61 -34.99 7.94
N LEU A 599 4.95 -34.15 7.17
CA LEU A 599 3.66 -34.45 6.53
C LEU A 599 3.85 -34.50 5.02
N SER A 600 3.51 -35.62 4.41
CA SER A 600 3.49 -35.78 2.96
C SER A 600 2.06 -35.79 2.48
N LEU A 601 1.69 -34.81 1.65
CA LEU A 601 0.38 -34.66 1.04
C LEU A 601 0.44 -35.08 -0.45
N VAL A 602 -0.38 -36.05 -0.82
CA VAL A 602 -0.47 -36.55 -2.20
C VAL A 602 -1.63 -35.86 -2.91
N PHE A 603 -1.36 -35.37 -4.11
CA PHE A 603 -2.36 -34.81 -5.02
C PHE A 603 -2.18 -35.36 -6.42
N ASP A 604 -3.28 -35.40 -7.17
CA ASP A 604 -3.27 -35.88 -8.55
C ASP A 604 -3.13 -34.73 -9.53
N SER A 605 -2.36 -34.95 -10.62
CA SER A 605 -2.24 -34.07 -11.76
C SER A 605 -2.55 -34.83 -13.04
N GLU A 606 -3.44 -34.32 -13.86
CA GLU A 606 -3.74 -34.91 -15.18
C GLU A 606 -2.67 -34.61 -16.23
N VAL A 607 -1.76 -33.69 -15.90
CA VAL A 607 -0.72 -33.19 -16.80
C VAL A 607 0.66 -33.40 -16.21
N GLU A 608 1.65 -33.53 -17.10
CA GLU A 608 3.07 -33.57 -16.71
C GLU A 608 3.83 -32.36 -17.25
N GLY A 609 4.95 -32.03 -16.64
CA GLY A 609 5.83 -30.97 -17.09
C GLY A 609 6.21 -30.01 -15.97
N THR A 610 6.83 -28.90 -16.36
CA THR A 610 7.27 -27.85 -15.41
C THR A 610 6.16 -26.81 -15.26
N TYR A 611 5.81 -26.51 -14.01
CA TYR A 611 4.79 -25.56 -13.62
C TYR A 611 5.35 -24.54 -12.65
N TYR A 612 4.85 -23.31 -12.72
CA TYR A 612 5.03 -22.34 -11.66
C TYR A 612 3.99 -22.63 -10.59
N ALA A 613 4.46 -22.81 -9.34
CA ALA A 613 3.63 -23.20 -8.21
C ALA A 613 3.58 -22.11 -7.14
N LYS A 614 2.38 -21.83 -6.65
CA LYS A 614 2.15 -20.98 -5.48
C LYS A 614 1.28 -21.75 -4.48
N ILE A 615 1.60 -21.62 -3.20
CA ILE A 615 0.81 -22.17 -2.11
C ILE A 615 0.24 -21.06 -1.25
N GLN A 616 -1.03 -21.19 -0.90
CA GLN A 616 -1.70 -20.34 0.07
C GLN A 616 -1.76 -21.08 1.40
N PHE A 617 -1.08 -20.52 2.40
CA PHE A 617 -1.08 -21.00 3.78
C PHE A 617 -1.89 -20.09 4.68
N THR A 618 -2.38 -20.65 5.77
CA THR A 618 -2.74 -19.87 6.95
C THR A 618 -1.47 -19.53 7.73
N VAL A 619 -1.41 -18.33 8.25
CA VAL A 619 -0.43 -17.88 9.25
C VAL A 619 -1.17 -17.54 10.54
N ALA A 620 -0.58 -17.91 11.68
CA ALA A 620 -1.21 -17.75 12.99
C ALA A 620 -0.14 -17.61 14.10
N PRO A 621 -0.50 -17.13 15.31
CA PRO A 621 0.44 -16.96 16.41
C PRO A 621 1.10 -18.26 16.89
N ASP A 622 0.44 -19.38 16.69
CA ASP A 622 0.85 -20.72 17.12
C ASP A 622 1.45 -21.56 15.99
N TYR A 623 1.55 -21.01 14.76
CA TYR A 623 2.18 -21.71 13.64
C TYR A 623 3.70 -21.53 13.67
N GLY A 624 4.42 -22.53 13.14
CA GLY A 624 5.88 -22.58 13.19
C GLY A 624 6.57 -22.23 11.89
N THR A 625 7.80 -22.73 11.75
CA THR A 625 8.65 -22.61 10.56
C THR A 625 8.79 -23.96 9.89
N PHE A 626 8.72 -23.98 8.56
CA PHE A 626 8.64 -25.19 7.76
C PHE A 626 9.58 -25.17 6.56
N ALA A 627 10.07 -26.34 6.17
CA ALA A 627 10.68 -26.57 4.86
C ALA A 627 9.69 -27.29 3.95
N LEU A 628 9.72 -26.94 2.66
CA LEU A 628 8.79 -27.47 1.65
C LEU A 628 9.54 -28.19 0.53
N ARG A 629 9.00 -29.33 0.09
CA ARG A 629 9.45 -30.09 -1.08
C ARG A 629 8.25 -30.41 -1.97
N VAL A 630 8.47 -30.36 -3.28
CA VAL A 630 7.53 -30.93 -4.23
C VAL A 630 8.23 -32.08 -4.95
N ASN A 631 7.66 -33.25 -4.87
CA ASN A 631 8.29 -34.52 -5.24
C ASN A 631 9.65 -34.62 -4.50
N ASP A 632 10.75 -34.81 -5.19
CA ASP A 632 12.07 -34.96 -4.56
C ASP A 632 12.85 -33.63 -4.46
N LYS A 633 12.26 -32.51 -4.90
CA LYS A 633 12.96 -31.22 -4.97
C LYS A 633 12.64 -30.34 -3.78
N VAL A 634 13.66 -29.88 -3.07
CA VAL A 634 13.53 -28.80 -2.08
C VAL A 634 13.16 -27.53 -2.80
N ILE A 635 12.05 -26.91 -2.39
CA ILE A 635 11.52 -25.69 -3.00
C ILE A 635 11.86 -24.49 -2.12
N THR A 636 11.60 -24.58 -0.83
CA THR A 636 12.06 -23.61 0.14
C THR A 636 12.61 -24.33 1.36
N PRO A 637 13.83 -24.00 1.80
CA PRO A 637 14.42 -24.61 2.98
C PRO A 637 13.79 -24.10 4.27
N GLU A 638 13.14 -22.93 4.23
CA GLU A 638 12.56 -22.31 5.40
C GLU A 638 11.48 -21.32 5.02
N VAL A 639 10.28 -21.47 5.59
CA VAL A 639 9.19 -20.51 5.53
C VAL A 639 8.56 -20.40 6.91
N SER A 640 8.49 -19.20 7.48
CA SER A 640 7.80 -18.95 8.75
C SER A 640 6.33 -18.67 8.48
N LEU A 641 5.47 -19.41 9.16
CA LEU A 641 4.01 -19.21 9.17
C LEU A 641 3.52 -18.58 10.48
N THR A 642 4.46 -18.18 11.37
CA THR A 642 4.12 -17.47 12.60
C THR A 642 3.72 -16.03 12.28
N ASN A 643 2.55 -15.62 12.73
CA ASN A 643 2.04 -14.26 12.59
C ASN A 643 1.24 -13.88 13.85
N GLY A 644 1.18 -12.60 14.21
CA GLY A 644 0.45 -12.13 15.39
C GLY A 644 -1.07 -12.38 15.33
N GLU A 645 -1.62 -12.54 14.14
CA GLU A 645 -3.04 -12.78 13.88
C GLU A 645 -3.22 -13.87 12.83
N VAL A 646 -4.41 -14.47 12.81
CA VAL A 646 -4.75 -15.43 11.76
C VAL A 646 -4.99 -14.67 10.46
N SER A 647 -4.22 -15.01 9.42
CA SER A 647 -4.34 -14.45 8.08
C SER A 647 -3.85 -15.45 7.03
N LEU A 648 -3.86 -15.07 5.77
CA LEU A 648 -3.37 -15.91 4.68
C LEU A 648 -2.02 -15.41 4.17
N LEU A 649 -1.15 -16.34 3.82
CA LEU A 649 0.15 -16.09 3.21
C LEU A 649 0.27 -16.87 1.92
N LEU A 650 0.43 -16.16 0.80
CA LEU A 650 0.74 -16.77 -0.49
C LEU A 650 2.25 -16.91 -0.65
N VAL A 651 2.72 -18.15 -0.77
CA VAL A 651 4.14 -18.49 -0.94
C VAL A 651 4.39 -18.94 -2.37
N ASN A 652 5.32 -18.29 -3.05
CA ASN A 652 5.77 -18.72 -4.37
C ASN A 652 6.79 -19.85 -4.22
N LEU A 653 6.48 -21.00 -4.80
CA LEU A 653 7.38 -22.17 -4.81
C LEU A 653 8.30 -22.19 -6.05
N GLY A 654 8.11 -21.27 -6.99
CA GLY A 654 8.84 -21.26 -8.25
C GLY A 654 8.46 -22.43 -9.18
N ARG A 655 9.43 -22.88 -9.98
CA ARG A 655 9.22 -23.96 -10.93
C ARG A 655 9.26 -25.32 -10.25
N VAL A 656 8.18 -26.07 -10.38
CA VAL A 656 8.05 -27.46 -9.92
C VAL A 656 7.82 -28.40 -11.10
N ASN A 657 8.37 -29.60 -11.03
CA ASN A 657 8.14 -30.63 -12.03
C ASN A 657 7.06 -31.57 -11.55
N LEU A 658 5.95 -31.64 -12.30
CA LEU A 658 4.84 -32.54 -12.04
C LEU A 658 4.93 -33.77 -12.94
N LYS A 659 4.48 -34.90 -12.39
CA LYS A 659 4.26 -36.14 -13.10
C LYS A 659 2.76 -36.27 -13.38
N LYS A 660 2.38 -36.90 -14.47
CA LYS A 660 0.99 -37.31 -14.66
C LYS A 660 0.61 -38.33 -13.60
N GLY A 661 -0.52 -38.16 -12.94
CA GLY A 661 -0.94 -38.92 -11.78
C GLY A 661 -0.45 -38.31 -10.47
N LYS A 662 0.02 -39.14 -9.54
CA LYS A 662 0.31 -38.73 -8.17
C LYS A 662 1.59 -37.95 -8.03
N ASN A 663 1.47 -36.77 -7.40
CA ASN A 663 2.55 -35.92 -6.96
C ASN A 663 2.50 -35.79 -5.43
N GLU A 664 3.57 -35.30 -4.84
CA GLU A 664 3.72 -35.18 -3.40
C GLU A 664 4.22 -33.80 -3.02
N LEU A 665 3.52 -33.15 -2.09
CA LEU A 665 3.98 -31.98 -1.34
C LEU A 665 4.38 -32.45 0.05
N GLN A 666 5.67 -32.33 0.41
CA GLN A 666 6.17 -32.65 1.73
C GLN A 666 6.45 -31.37 2.52
N ILE A 667 5.91 -31.35 3.73
CA ILE A 667 6.10 -30.29 4.72
C ILE A 667 6.91 -30.88 5.87
N GLU A 668 8.04 -30.25 6.22
CA GLU A 668 8.88 -30.63 7.35
C GLU A 668 8.86 -29.50 8.38
N SER A 669 8.52 -29.81 9.62
CA SER A 669 8.57 -28.84 10.72
C SER A 669 10.02 -28.57 11.11
N ILE A 670 10.45 -27.30 11.00
CA ILE A 670 11.79 -26.86 11.38
C ILE A 670 11.81 -26.31 12.81
N ALA A 671 10.84 -25.47 13.14
CA ALA A 671 10.71 -24.89 14.47
C ALA A 671 9.23 -24.66 14.81
N LEU A 672 8.90 -24.75 16.09
CA LEU A 672 7.59 -24.39 16.61
C LEU A 672 7.52 -22.88 16.89
N ALA A 673 6.29 -22.37 17.00
CA ALA A 673 6.08 -21.03 17.52
C ALA A 673 6.61 -20.90 18.96
N PRO A 674 7.14 -19.73 19.36
CA PRO A 674 7.65 -19.53 20.72
C PRO A 674 6.60 -19.86 21.79
N GLY A 675 7.01 -20.66 22.79
CA GLY A 675 6.15 -21.04 23.92
C GLY A 675 5.17 -22.18 23.66
N HIS A 676 5.27 -22.87 22.52
CA HIS A 676 4.46 -24.04 22.19
C HIS A 676 5.25 -25.35 22.25
N ASP A 677 4.64 -26.40 22.76
CA ASP A 677 5.23 -27.75 22.87
C ASP A 677 4.92 -28.64 21.67
N THR A 678 3.91 -28.28 20.89
CA THR A 678 3.46 -28.96 19.67
C THR A 678 3.13 -27.92 18.58
N GLY A 679 3.21 -28.34 17.32
CA GLY A 679 3.02 -27.47 16.18
C GLY A 679 1.64 -27.51 15.56
N PHE A 680 1.34 -26.46 14.80
CA PHE A 680 0.16 -26.29 13.99
C PHE A 680 0.53 -25.79 12.60
N PHE A 681 -0.21 -26.23 11.59
CA PHE A 681 0.02 -25.91 10.19
C PHE A 681 -1.30 -25.97 9.42
N GLY A 682 -1.52 -25.04 8.51
CA GLY A 682 -2.71 -25.01 7.67
C GLY A 682 -2.37 -24.67 6.22
N ILE A 683 -2.87 -25.45 5.28
CA ILE A 683 -2.79 -25.22 3.85
C ILE A 683 -4.18 -25.04 3.24
N ASP A 684 -4.38 -23.92 2.55
CA ASP A 684 -5.61 -23.61 1.86
C ASP A 684 -5.60 -24.22 0.46
N LYS A 685 -4.65 -23.83 -0.39
CA LYS A 685 -4.56 -24.35 -1.77
C LYS A 685 -3.17 -24.26 -2.38
N LEU A 686 -2.94 -25.09 -3.39
CA LEU A 686 -1.80 -25.04 -4.30
C LEU A 686 -2.29 -24.63 -5.68
N THR A 687 -1.74 -23.56 -6.23
CA THR A 687 -2.00 -23.11 -7.60
C THR A 687 -0.80 -23.43 -8.49
N LEU A 688 -1.04 -24.07 -9.60
CA LEU A 688 -0.05 -24.51 -10.57
C LEU A 688 -0.34 -23.88 -11.92
N ARG A 689 0.64 -23.24 -12.52
CA ARG A 689 0.57 -22.64 -13.85
C ARG A 689 1.67 -23.20 -14.74
N LYS A 690 1.34 -23.55 -15.97
CA LYS A 690 2.30 -24.01 -16.97
C LYS A 690 3.10 -22.86 -17.58
#